data_3a62ca6225559e2e2871dcebbaa5d9d1
#
_entry.id   3a62ca6225559e2e2871dcebbaa5d9d1
#
_cell.length_a   1.000
_cell.length_b   1.000
_cell.length_c   1.000
_cell.angle_alpha   90.00
_cell.angle_beta   90.00
_cell.angle_gamma   90.00
#
_symmetry.space_group_name_H-M   'P 1'
#
loop_
_entity.id
_entity.type
_entity.pdbx_description
1 polymer ?
#
loop_
_entity_poly.entity_id
_entity_poly.type
_entity_poly.pdbx_seq_one_letter_code
_entity_poly.pdbx_strand_id
1 'polypeptide(L)'
;MSGKQVYFFAQGQADGNRDMKDILGGKGANLAEMAGIGLPVPPGFTISTEVCTRFSQKEEKIPAEVNEEVLSNLKKLEDLTGQKLGDEQNPLLVSVRSGARFSMPGMMDTVLNLGLNDKTVAGLARKSGDRRFALDCYRRLLHMFGDVVMGVPKRKFEQILQGKKKKLNIEYDYQLSEEALEELLSEYKKLIKQETGKDFPQEAEEQLFMAVGAVFKSWNNPRAITYRRLNHIPQDLGTAVNVQMMVFGNFGEKSATGVGFTRNPATGVKELYGEYLINAQGEDVVAGVRTPSPLKAMKEEMPEVYDELTEITERLEKHYHDVQDFEFTVQEGKLYMLQTRDGKRTGLAAVKIAVDMVEEGLVSQEEALMMVEAGALDQLLHPVFDAQEKKKHEVLAEGLAASPGAATGQVVFLAEDAVSWQEKGEAVILVREETSPDDIHGMNASQGILTATGGMTSHAAVVGRQMGKPCVVGCDRIKLNEKGEFFQIEKKRVKEGDWISIDGITGEVLDGQIKTKPSAVIQVIRGELKPEQSEVYQYFTKFLAWADKVRKLKVRANADTPEDARMAFAFGAEGIGLARTEHMFFEKKRLPFIKEMILSEEEEERRKALDKLLPFQREDFYDLFKEMKGHPVTIRTIDPPLHEFLPRKEDLMVKIAELKASKNPEKKRIRSLEKLLERVKALSEFNPMLGHRGCRLGITYPEVIEMQAGAIFEAACQVVKEGGRVYPEIMVPLVGAAEEFENQKQVIVKAAEEAMEKHKVKCEYSVGTMIEIPRAAITADEIAKQAEFFSFGTNDLTQTTYGISRDDGVGFINHYLVHGIWKDNPFMTVDQDGVGELMRWAVEKGRQSRPDLKIGICGVHGGDPRSIFFCHQIGLDYVSCSAYQVPIARLAAAQIALKERQQGGK
;
A
#
# COMPACT_ATOMS: atom_id res chain seq x y z
N MET A 1 16.41 -0.20 37.86
CA MET A 1 15.44 -1.23 38.30
C MET A 1 15.58 -2.39 37.33
N SER A 2 16.08 -3.55 37.76
CA SER A 2 16.11 -4.76 36.91
C SER A 2 14.69 -5.37 36.90
N GLY A 3 13.91 -4.93 35.96
CA GLY A 3 12.63 -5.59 35.65
C GLY A 3 12.90 -6.99 35.08
N LYS A 4 11.90 -7.87 35.11
CA LYS A 4 11.92 -9.19 34.49
C LYS A 4 12.34 -9.08 33.01
N GLN A 5 13.30 -9.92 32.60
CA GLN A 5 13.84 -9.92 31.23
C GLN A 5 13.44 -11.15 30.42
N VAL A 6 13.00 -12.23 31.08
CA VAL A 6 12.59 -13.48 30.45
C VAL A 6 11.18 -13.84 30.86
N TYR A 7 10.29 -14.06 29.89
CA TYR A 7 8.86 -14.22 30.06
C TYR A 7 8.43 -15.61 29.59
N PHE A 8 7.94 -16.43 30.53
CA PHE A 8 7.51 -17.81 30.28
C PHE A 8 6.11 -17.85 29.70
N PHE A 9 5.84 -18.83 28.82
CA PHE A 9 4.50 -19.13 28.32
C PHE A 9 4.31 -20.65 28.12
N ALA A 10 3.12 -21.12 28.49
CA ALA A 10 2.65 -22.50 28.31
C ALA A 10 1.11 -22.46 28.29
N GLN A 11 0.45 -23.53 27.82
CA GLN A 11 -1.00 -23.59 27.75
C GLN A 11 -1.68 -23.27 29.11
N GLY A 12 -2.47 -22.22 29.15
CA GLY A 12 -3.13 -21.73 30.36
C GLY A 12 -2.29 -20.90 31.32
N GLN A 13 -1.02 -20.60 30.94
CA GLN A 13 -0.09 -19.79 31.73
C GLN A 13 0.78 -18.92 30.86
N ALA A 14 0.81 -17.61 31.13
CA ALA A 14 1.71 -16.69 30.44
C ALA A 14 2.15 -15.54 31.36
N ASP A 15 3.41 -15.15 31.27
CA ASP A 15 3.97 -13.99 31.98
C ASP A 15 3.77 -12.66 31.23
N GLY A 16 3.24 -12.70 30.01
CA GLY A 16 2.98 -11.57 29.14
C GLY A 16 1.64 -11.66 28.42
N ASN A 17 1.32 -10.65 27.62
CA ASN A 17 0.10 -10.55 26.82
C ASN A 17 0.36 -9.77 25.53
N ARG A 18 -0.68 -9.64 24.67
CA ARG A 18 -0.60 -8.98 23.36
C ARG A 18 -0.20 -7.49 23.39
N ASP A 19 -0.42 -6.80 24.53
CA ASP A 19 -0.13 -5.38 24.66
C ASP A 19 1.36 -5.11 24.88
N MET A 20 2.12 -6.15 25.24
CA MET A 20 3.54 -6.06 25.53
C MET A 20 4.43 -6.19 24.28
N LYS A 21 3.96 -5.78 23.09
CA LYS A 21 4.71 -5.88 21.83
C LYS A 21 6.03 -5.12 21.83
N ASP A 22 6.15 -4.07 22.64
CA ASP A 22 7.40 -3.31 22.78
C ASP A 22 8.48 -4.11 23.51
N ILE A 23 8.09 -4.98 24.43
CA ILE A 23 9.00 -5.77 25.27
C ILE A 23 9.20 -7.17 24.67
N LEU A 24 8.14 -7.84 24.26
CA LEU A 24 8.17 -9.24 23.81
C LEU A 24 8.27 -9.38 22.29
N GLY A 25 8.23 -8.25 21.55
CA GLY A 25 8.04 -8.26 20.11
C GLY A 25 6.66 -8.81 19.71
N GLY A 26 6.32 -8.72 18.44
CA GLY A 26 4.99 -9.20 17.96
C GLY A 26 4.80 -10.70 18.16
N LYS A 27 5.81 -11.52 17.88
CA LYS A 27 5.74 -12.99 18.01
C LYS A 27 5.62 -13.42 19.47
N GLY A 28 6.47 -12.92 20.37
CA GLY A 28 6.46 -13.28 21.79
C GLY A 28 5.16 -12.84 22.47
N ALA A 29 4.66 -11.65 22.19
CA ALA A 29 3.40 -11.13 22.71
C ALA A 29 2.22 -12.01 22.29
N ASN A 30 2.15 -12.41 21.02
CA ASN A 30 1.06 -13.26 20.52
C ASN A 30 1.17 -14.71 21.03
N LEU A 31 2.38 -15.27 21.20
CA LEU A 31 2.57 -16.58 21.84
C LEU A 31 2.10 -16.57 23.29
N ALA A 32 2.45 -15.52 24.05
CA ALA A 32 1.99 -15.35 25.42
C ALA A 32 0.46 -15.20 25.48
N GLU A 33 -0.13 -14.43 24.59
CA GLU A 33 -1.59 -14.25 24.52
C GLU A 33 -2.31 -15.55 24.21
N MET A 34 -1.90 -16.25 23.13
CA MET A 34 -2.48 -17.56 22.79
C MET A 34 -2.37 -18.57 23.93
N ALA A 35 -1.20 -18.64 24.57
CA ALA A 35 -0.99 -19.50 25.73
C ALA A 35 -1.89 -19.12 26.91
N GLY A 36 -2.00 -17.82 27.21
CA GLY A 36 -2.82 -17.28 28.30
C GLY A 36 -4.31 -17.57 28.14
N ILE A 37 -4.84 -17.50 26.90
CA ILE A 37 -6.23 -17.88 26.61
C ILE A 37 -6.43 -19.41 26.49
N GLY A 38 -5.40 -20.20 26.77
CA GLY A 38 -5.49 -21.66 26.86
C GLY A 38 -5.43 -22.41 25.54
N LEU A 39 -4.92 -21.80 24.47
CA LEU A 39 -4.68 -22.50 23.21
C LEU A 39 -3.48 -23.44 23.32
N PRO A 40 -3.41 -24.54 22.53
CA PRO A 40 -2.33 -25.51 22.55
C PRO A 40 -1.07 -24.94 21.90
N VAL A 41 -0.33 -24.12 22.64
CA VAL A 41 0.94 -23.54 22.22
C VAL A 41 2.09 -24.38 22.76
N PRO A 42 3.11 -24.77 21.95
CA PRO A 42 4.29 -25.39 22.50
C PRO A 42 4.92 -24.47 23.56
N PRO A 43 5.22 -24.96 24.77
CA PRO A 43 5.75 -24.12 25.83
C PRO A 43 7.12 -23.55 25.50
N GLY A 44 7.43 -22.41 26.11
CA GLY A 44 8.67 -21.70 25.87
C GLY A 44 8.81 -20.43 26.70
N PHE A 45 9.76 -19.61 26.32
CA PHE A 45 9.96 -18.30 26.94
C PHE A 45 10.49 -17.29 25.93
N THR A 46 10.22 -16.01 26.19
CA THR A 46 10.66 -14.87 25.39
C THR A 46 11.68 -14.04 26.16
N ILE A 47 12.85 -13.79 25.56
CA ILE A 47 13.85 -12.84 26.06
C ILE A 47 13.53 -11.47 25.45
N SER A 48 13.45 -10.42 26.29
CA SER A 48 12.92 -9.12 25.90
C SER A 48 13.76 -8.35 24.87
N THR A 49 13.15 -7.40 24.17
CA THR A 49 13.83 -6.45 23.25
C THR A 49 14.86 -5.59 23.95
N GLU A 50 14.68 -5.28 25.25
CA GLU A 50 15.64 -4.51 26.05
C GLU A 50 16.99 -5.23 26.16
N VAL A 51 16.97 -6.57 26.22
CA VAL A 51 18.20 -7.37 26.22
C VAL A 51 18.97 -7.21 24.93
N CYS A 52 18.29 -7.16 23.77
CA CYS A 52 18.90 -6.91 22.46
C CYS A 52 19.62 -5.56 22.43
N THR A 53 19.01 -4.50 22.95
CA THR A 53 19.60 -3.17 23.02
C THR A 53 20.84 -3.17 23.91
N ARG A 54 20.75 -3.79 25.08
CA ARG A 54 21.90 -3.94 26.04
C ARG A 54 23.02 -4.80 25.44
N PHE A 55 22.68 -5.86 24.71
CA PHE A 55 23.63 -6.74 24.02
C PHE A 55 24.42 -5.95 22.97
N SER A 56 23.76 -5.13 22.15
CA SER A 56 24.41 -4.30 21.13
C SER A 56 25.35 -3.23 21.75
N GLN A 57 25.06 -2.75 22.96
CA GLN A 57 25.87 -1.75 23.69
C GLN A 57 27.04 -2.34 24.47
N LYS A 58 27.02 -3.64 24.86
CA LYS A 58 27.99 -4.31 25.72
C LYS A 58 28.81 -5.36 24.97
N GLU A 59 29.52 -4.97 23.92
CA GLU A 59 30.45 -5.85 23.19
C GLU A 59 29.81 -7.21 22.79
N GLU A 60 28.52 -7.20 22.47
CA GLU A 60 27.76 -8.40 22.05
C GLU A 60 27.76 -9.54 23.11
N LYS A 61 27.66 -9.19 24.37
CA LYS A 61 27.57 -10.15 25.49
C LYS A 61 26.20 -10.05 26.17
N ILE A 62 25.58 -11.22 26.39
CA ILE A 62 24.34 -11.30 27.17
C ILE A 62 24.69 -11.04 28.64
N PRO A 63 23.98 -10.14 29.35
CA PRO A 63 24.24 -9.88 30.77
C PRO A 63 24.08 -11.14 31.62
N ALA A 64 24.97 -11.32 32.65
CA ALA A 64 24.97 -12.52 33.46
C ALA A 64 23.62 -12.79 34.17
N GLU A 65 22.96 -11.73 34.64
CA GLU A 65 21.67 -11.83 35.29
C GLU A 65 20.58 -12.37 34.33
N VAL A 66 20.69 -12.08 33.02
CA VAL A 66 19.77 -12.61 31.99
C VAL A 66 20.07 -14.09 31.74
N ASN A 67 21.32 -14.51 31.76
CA ASN A 67 21.70 -15.92 31.62
C ASN A 67 21.05 -16.76 32.74
N GLU A 68 21.06 -16.26 33.99
CA GLU A 68 20.41 -16.95 35.13
C GLU A 68 18.89 -17.04 34.92
N GLU A 69 18.24 -15.96 34.46
CA GLU A 69 16.80 -16.00 34.12
C GLU A 69 16.49 -16.99 32.99
N VAL A 70 17.32 -17.04 31.93
CA VAL A 70 17.20 -17.99 30.83
C VAL A 70 17.27 -19.43 31.33
N LEU A 71 18.31 -19.76 32.14
CA LEU A 71 18.46 -21.11 32.70
C LEU A 71 17.31 -21.48 33.65
N SER A 72 16.84 -20.54 34.47
CA SER A 72 15.68 -20.76 35.33
C SER A 72 14.41 -21.08 34.53
N ASN A 73 14.16 -20.36 33.40
CA ASN A 73 13.01 -20.63 32.55
C ASN A 73 13.19 -21.90 31.69
N LEU A 74 14.41 -22.22 31.27
CA LEU A 74 14.73 -23.49 30.65
C LEU A 74 14.39 -24.65 31.57
N LYS A 75 14.79 -24.58 32.85
CA LYS A 75 14.47 -25.61 33.84
C LYS A 75 12.94 -25.78 34.01
N LYS A 76 12.17 -24.67 34.04
CA LYS A 76 10.69 -24.75 34.07
C LYS A 76 10.14 -25.46 32.84
N LEU A 77 10.74 -25.20 31.66
CA LEU A 77 10.36 -25.86 30.42
C LEU A 77 10.67 -27.37 30.46
N GLU A 78 11.83 -27.75 30.99
CA GLU A 78 12.22 -29.15 31.19
C GLU A 78 11.29 -29.88 32.16
N ASP A 79 10.98 -29.25 33.31
CA ASP A 79 10.11 -29.81 34.33
C ASP A 79 8.67 -30.02 33.77
N LEU A 80 8.16 -29.04 32.96
CA LEU A 80 6.84 -29.12 32.37
C LEU A 80 6.73 -30.20 31.27
N THR A 81 7.78 -30.33 30.45
CA THR A 81 7.76 -31.25 29.31
C THR A 81 8.22 -32.68 29.66
N GLY A 82 8.91 -32.86 30.79
CA GLY A 82 9.57 -34.09 31.18
C GLY A 82 10.74 -34.46 30.26
N GLN A 83 11.24 -33.50 29.48
CA GLN A 83 12.38 -33.62 28.58
C GLN A 83 13.50 -32.71 29.06
N LYS A 84 14.77 -33.01 28.76
CA LYS A 84 15.89 -32.18 29.17
C LYS A 84 16.77 -31.81 28.00
N LEU A 85 17.19 -30.53 27.93
CA LEU A 85 18.10 -30.03 26.89
C LEU A 85 19.45 -30.76 27.01
N GLY A 86 19.91 -31.42 25.95
CA GLY A 86 21.14 -32.18 25.92
C GLY A 86 21.06 -33.60 26.50
N ASP A 87 19.87 -34.09 26.93
CA ASP A 87 19.71 -35.45 27.43
C ASP A 87 19.84 -36.47 26.28
N GLU A 88 20.62 -37.52 26.51
CA GLU A 88 20.92 -38.55 25.50
C GLU A 88 19.75 -39.53 25.30
N GLN A 89 18.78 -39.58 26.20
CA GLN A 89 17.65 -40.54 26.13
C GLN A 89 16.34 -39.86 25.71
N ASN A 90 16.03 -38.70 26.30
CA ASN A 90 14.80 -37.95 26.02
C ASN A 90 15.11 -36.48 25.82
N PRO A 91 15.77 -36.11 24.69
CA PRO A 91 16.22 -34.75 24.45
C PRO A 91 15.09 -33.77 24.28
N LEU A 92 15.13 -32.65 25.04
CA LEU A 92 14.36 -31.44 24.69
C LEU A 92 15.04 -30.76 23.51
N LEU A 93 14.29 -30.51 22.47
CA LEU A 93 14.75 -29.68 21.36
C LEU A 93 13.96 -28.38 21.33
N VAL A 94 14.66 -27.27 21.04
CA VAL A 94 14.05 -25.96 20.99
C VAL A 94 14.35 -25.23 19.69
N SER A 95 13.44 -24.33 19.31
CA SER A 95 13.70 -23.31 18.28
C SER A 95 14.09 -22.00 18.94
N VAL A 96 15.00 -21.25 18.34
CA VAL A 96 15.40 -19.90 18.75
C VAL A 96 15.06 -18.96 17.61
N ARG A 97 14.04 -18.11 17.80
CA ARG A 97 13.43 -17.29 16.76
C ARG A 97 13.44 -15.81 17.14
N SER A 98 13.70 -14.94 16.19
CA SER A 98 13.51 -13.49 16.35
C SER A 98 12.05 -13.11 16.52
N GLY A 99 11.79 -12.02 17.25
CA GLY A 99 10.46 -11.48 17.48
C GLY A 99 10.51 -9.96 17.60
N ALA A 100 10.63 -9.23 16.49
CA ALA A 100 10.55 -7.77 16.51
C ALA A 100 9.12 -7.28 16.67
N ARG A 101 8.94 -6.04 17.13
CA ARG A 101 7.64 -5.38 17.24
C ARG A 101 6.89 -5.36 15.91
N PHE A 102 7.61 -5.07 14.83
CA PHE A 102 7.09 -5.09 13.46
C PHE A 102 7.51 -6.38 12.74
N SER A 103 6.59 -6.95 11.98
CA SER A 103 6.91 -8.14 11.18
C SER A 103 7.90 -7.76 10.07
N MET A 104 9.01 -8.47 9.99
CA MET A 104 10.06 -8.30 8.98
C MET A 104 10.38 -9.67 8.36
N PRO A 105 9.53 -10.17 7.43
CA PRO A 105 9.65 -11.52 6.88
C PRO A 105 11.00 -11.75 6.21
N GLY A 106 11.71 -12.83 6.58
CA GLY A 106 13.00 -13.19 6.00
C GLY A 106 14.19 -12.29 6.36
N MET A 107 13.97 -11.21 7.13
CA MET A 107 15.04 -10.24 7.43
C MET A 107 15.93 -10.64 8.62
N MET A 108 15.40 -11.43 9.52
CA MET A 108 16.11 -11.87 10.74
C MET A 108 16.21 -13.41 10.79
N ASP A 109 17.16 -13.88 11.59
CA ASP A 109 17.55 -15.27 11.60
C ASP A 109 16.75 -16.13 12.59
N THR A 110 16.72 -17.43 12.34
CA THR A 110 16.07 -18.49 13.14
C THR A 110 17.00 -19.68 13.21
N VAL A 111 17.03 -20.37 14.35
CA VAL A 111 17.72 -21.66 14.52
C VAL A 111 16.72 -22.67 15.04
N LEU A 112 16.57 -23.81 14.33
CA LEU A 112 15.67 -24.91 14.68
C LEU A 112 16.46 -26.13 15.14
N ASN A 113 15.78 -27.06 15.82
CA ASN A 113 16.32 -28.35 16.28
C ASN A 113 17.52 -28.19 17.26
N LEU A 114 17.62 -27.06 17.93
CA LEU A 114 18.70 -26.79 18.88
C LEU A 114 18.63 -27.76 20.05
N GLY A 115 19.77 -28.30 20.47
CA GLY A 115 19.90 -29.37 21.47
C GLY A 115 20.35 -30.71 20.86
N LEU A 116 20.35 -30.83 19.51
CA LEU A 116 20.92 -31.99 18.85
C LEU A 116 22.47 -31.90 18.82
N ASN A 117 23.06 -33.06 19.10
CA ASN A 117 24.49 -33.30 19.02
C ASN A 117 24.74 -34.77 18.65
N ASP A 118 25.99 -35.21 18.67
CA ASP A 118 26.35 -36.58 18.28
C ASP A 118 25.76 -37.67 19.19
N LYS A 119 25.35 -37.34 20.43
CA LYS A 119 24.73 -38.25 21.38
C LYS A 119 23.22 -38.14 21.41
N THR A 120 22.69 -36.92 21.45
CA THR A 120 21.23 -36.67 21.57
C THR A 120 20.44 -37.09 20.33
N VAL A 121 21.07 -37.13 19.14
CA VAL A 121 20.44 -37.63 17.90
C VAL A 121 19.97 -39.07 18.06
N ALA A 122 20.71 -39.90 18.79
CA ALA A 122 20.30 -41.27 19.05
C ALA A 122 19.06 -41.35 19.97
N GLY A 123 18.93 -40.41 20.92
CA GLY A 123 17.71 -40.29 21.75
C GLY A 123 16.49 -39.91 20.92
N LEU A 124 16.62 -38.93 20.02
CA LEU A 124 15.55 -38.56 19.09
C LEU A 124 15.14 -39.69 18.16
N ALA A 125 16.12 -40.45 17.65
CA ALA A 125 15.88 -41.63 16.81
C ALA A 125 15.09 -42.72 17.55
N ARG A 126 15.42 -42.99 18.81
CA ARG A 126 14.64 -43.95 19.63
C ARG A 126 13.22 -43.46 19.89
N LYS A 127 13.05 -42.18 20.20
CA LYS A 127 11.75 -41.57 20.51
C LYS A 127 10.82 -41.56 19.28
N SER A 128 11.35 -41.24 18.11
CA SER A 128 10.57 -41.19 16.86
C SER A 128 10.36 -42.56 16.23
N GLY A 129 11.19 -43.57 16.57
CA GLY A 129 11.24 -44.84 15.84
C GLY A 129 11.79 -44.70 14.41
N ASP A 130 12.28 -43.52 14.03
CA ASP A 130 12.80 -43.19 12.69
C ASP A 130 14.17 -42.54 12.81
N ARG A 131 15.22 -43.32 12.50
CA ARG A 131 16.59 -42.82 12.53
C ARG A 131 16.90 -41.83 11.42
N ARG A 132 16.30 -42.03 10.26
CA ARG A 132 16.44 -41.11 9.14
C ARG A 132 15.94 -39.71 9.50
N PHE A 133 14.74 -39.64 10.12
CA PHE A 133 14.18 -38.38 10.64
C PHE A 133 15.14 -37.66 11.60
N ALA A 134 15.68 -38.37 12.58
CA ALA A 134 16.59 -37.79 13.55
C ALA A 134 17.88 -37.25 12.92
N LEU A 135 18.45 -37.98 11.94
CA LEU A 135 19.63 -37.58 11.19
C LEU A 135 19.35 -36.33 10.32
N ASP A 136 18.18 -36.25 9.68
CA ASP A 136 17.80 -35.07 8.88
C ASP A 136 17.59 -33.83 9.76
N CYS A 137 16.96 -33.97 10.93
CA CYS A 137 16.87 -32.89 11.91
C CYS A 137 18.25 -32.38 12.34
N TYR A 138 19.20 -33.27 12.54
CA TYR A 138 20.58 -32.89 12.90
C TYR A 138 21.32 -32.24 11.72
N ARG A 139 21.12 -32.73 10.50
CA ARG A 139 21.64 -32.12 9.28
C ARG A 139 21.13 -30.67 9.13
N ARG A 140 19.83 -30.47 9.31
CA ARG A 140 19.20 -29.12 9.26
C ARG A 140 19.77 -28.20 10.34
N LEU A 141 19.97 -28.71 11.56
CA LEU A 141 20.63 -27.93 12.62
C LEU A 141 22.05 -27.52 12.22
N LEU A 142 22.88 -28.46 11.76
CA LEU A 142 24.26 -28.18 11.34
C LEU A 142 24.32 -27.11 10.24
N HIS A 143 23.40 -27.19 9.27
CA HIS A 143 23.30 -26.19 8.20
C HIS A 143 22.94 -24.82 8.79
N MET A 144 21.80 -24.71 9.50
CA MET A 144 21.32 -23.43 10.05
C MET A 144 22.29 -22.84 11.07
N PHE A 145 22.79 -23.66 11.99
CA PHE A 145 23.72 -23.19 13.00
C PHE A 145 25.06 -22.78 12.40
N GLY A 146 25.55 -23.55 11.42
CA GLY A 146 26.77 -23.22 10.69
C GLY A 146 26.67 -21.89 9.96
N ASP A 147 25.56 -21.64 9.28
CA ASP A 147 25.31 -20.39 8.56
C ASP A 147 25.05 -19.21 9.52
N VAL A 148 23.99 -19.31 10.33
CA VAL A 148 23.48 -18.21 11.16
C VAL A 148 24.39 -17.88 12.35
N VAL A 149 24.92 -18.92 13.02
CA VAL A 149 25.64 -18.73 14.28
C VAL A 149 27.15 -18.70 14.08
N MET A 150 27.65 -19.56 13.20
CA MET A 150 29.12 -19.69 12.99
C MET A 150 29.61 -18.95 11.75
N GLY A 151 28.71 -18.38 10.92
CA GLY A 151 29.06 -17.53 9.80
C GLY A 151 29.62 -18.25 8.56
N VAL A 152 29.36 -19.54 8.43
CA VAL A 152 29.72 -20.31 7.24
C VAL A 152 28.72 -20.04 6.12
N PRO A 153 29.11 -19.56 4.92
CA PRO A 153 28.16 -19.19 3.89
C PRO A 153 27.22 -20.34 3.48
N LYS A 154 25.90 -20.10 3.55
CA LYS A 154 24.81 -21.04 3.22
C LYS A 154 25.08 -21.83 1.94
N ARG A 155 25.51 -21.15 0.87
CA ARG A 155 25.82 -21.77 -0.43
C ARG A 155 26.79 -22.96 -0.37
N LYS A 156 27.70 -22.98 0.62
CA LYS A 156 28.67 -24.09 0.75
C LYS A 156 28.00 -25.37 1.23
N PHE A 157 27.06 -25.26 2.19
CA PHE A 157 26.23 -26.38 2.63
C PHE A 157 25.33 -26.88 1.47
N GLU A 158 24.71 -25.96 0.75
CA GLU A 158 23.85 -26.29 -0.40
C GLU A 158 24.63 -27.00 -1.51
N GLN A 159 25.86 -26.58 -1.81
CA GLN A 159 26.70 -27.23 -2.79
C GLN A 159 27.01 -28.71 -2.41
N ILE A 160 27.28 -28.97 -1.13
CA ILE A 160 27.52 -30.35 -0.64
C ILE A 160 26.23 -31.17 -0.80
N LEU A 161 25.08 -30.64 -0.37
CA LEU A 161 23.80 -31.30 -0.45
C LEU A 161 23.41 -31.60 -1.91
N GLN A 162 23.50 -30.63 -2.80
CA GLN A 162 23.20 -30.80 -4.22
C GLN A 162 24.17 -31.76 -4.90
N GLY A 163 25.45 -31.71 -4.55
CA GLY A 163 26.45 -32.67 -5.02
C GLY A 163 26.11 -34.11 -4.61
N LYS A 164 25.60 -34.30 -3.38
CA LYS A 164 25.15 -35.61 -2.87
C LYS A 164 23.89 -36.08 -3.61
N LYS A 165 22.90 -35.20 -3.76
CA LYS A 165 21.66 -35.52 -4.50
C LYS A 165 21.92 -35.92 -5.94
N LYS A 166 22.79 -35.20 -6.64
CA LYS A 166 23.22 -35.56 -8.02
C LYS A 166 23.88 -36.93 -8.08
N LYS A 167 24.77 -37.24 -7.13
CA LYS A 167 25.44 -38.56 -7.07
C LYS A 167 24.45 -39.72 -6.88
N LEU A 168 23.39 -39.49 -6.08
CA LEU A 168 22.38 -40.49 -5.76
C LEU A 168 21.21 -40.50 -6.75
N ASN A 169 21.18 -39.55 -7.71
CA ASN A 169 20.09 -39.38 -8.68
C ASN A 169 18.72 -39.19 -8.01
N ILE A 170 18.68 -38.35 -6.95
CA ILE A 170 17.48 -38.00 -6.20
C ILE A 170 17.21 -36.49 -6.33
N GLU A 171 15.94 -36.12 -6.26
CA GLU A 171 15.50 -34.74 -6.41
C GLU A 171 15.24 -34.07 -5.05
N TYR A 172 14.67 -34.80 -4.09
CA TYR A 172 14.20 -34.21 -2.83
C TYR A 172 14.98 -34.70 -1.62
N ASP A 173 15.12 -33.88 -0.59
CA ASP A 173 15.85 -34.18 0.63
C ASP A 173 15.27 -35.38 1.40
N TYR A 174 13.93 -35.56 1.35
CA TYR A 174 13.27 -36.70 2.02
C TYR A 174 13.64 -38.07 1.39
N GLN A 175 14.25 -38.08 0.22
CA GLN A 175 14.74 -39.33 -0.45
C GLN A 175 16.14 -39.75 0.03
N LEU A 176 16.82 -38.92 0.84
CA LEU A 176 18.14 -39.27 1.39
C LEU A 176 18.04 -40.46 2.33
N SER A 177 18.88 -41.45 2.14
CA SER A 177 19.02 -42.60 3.04
C SER A 177 19.74 -42.22 4.33
N GLU A 178 19.70 -43.09 5.34
CA GLU A 178 20.41 -42.90 6.62
C GLU A 178 21.91 -42.77 6.39
N GLU A 179 22.51 -43.62 5.54
CA GLU A 179 23.93 -43.59 5.20
C GLU A 179 24.31 -42.29 4.51
N ALA A 180 23.47 -41.82 3.59
CA ALA A 180 23.71 -40.54 2.89
C ALA A 180 23.66 -39.36 3.86
N LEU A 181 22.75 -39.38 4.83
CA LEU A 181 22.65 -38.37 5.87
C LEU A 181 23.87 -38.41 6.83
N GLU A 182 24.35 -39.60 7.23
CA GLU A 182 25.56 -39.71 8.07
C GLU A 182 26.79 -39.13 7.36
N GLU A 183 26.95 -39.43 6.06
CA GLU A 183 28.02 -38.83 5.26
C GLU A 183 27.88 -37.29 5.22
N LEU A 184 26.69 -36.77 4.97
CA LEU A 184 26.44 -35.31 4.97
C LEU A 184 26.75 -34.68 6.30
N LEU A 185 26.36 -35.27 7.43
CA LEU A 185 26.71 -34.82 8.78
C LEU A 185 28.23 -34.71 8.97
N SER A 186 28.96 -35.70 8.51
CA SER A 186 30.43 -35.69 8.57
C SER A 186 31.03 -34.59 7.69
N GLU A 187 30.50 -34.41 6.45
CA GLU A 187 30.96 -33.38 5.53
C GLU A 187 30.65 -31.95 6.06
N TYR A 188 29.47 -31.73 6.63
CA TYR A 188 29.08 -30.47 7.22
C TYR A 188 29.94 -30.08 8.45
N LYS A 189 30.24 -31.03 9.33
CA LYS A 189 31.15 -30.78 10.47
C LYS A 189 32.56 -30.43 10.00
N LYS A 190 33.06 -31.13 8.98
CA LYS A 190 34.35 -30.79 8.35
C LYS A 190 34.34 -29.40 7.75
N LEU A 191 33.27 -29.06 7.02
CA LEU A 191 33.11 -27.71 6.45
C LEU A 191 33.15 -26.65 7.54
N ILE A 192 32.36 -26.82 8.61
CA ILE A 192 32.32 -25.88 9.74
C ILE A 192 33.73 -25.69 10.32
N LYS A 193 34.46 -26.80 10.58
CA LYS A 193 35.80 -26.73 11.11
C LYS A 193 36.82 -26.06 10.19
N GLN A 194 36.70 -26.31 8.88
CA GLN A 194 37.58 -25.70 7.87
C GLN A 194 37.35 -24.18 7.75
N GLU A 195 36.09 -23.73 7.80
CA GLU A 195 35.75 -22.31 7.62
C GLU A 195 35.95 -21.47 8.90
N THR A 196 35.71 -22.05 10.06
CA THR A 196 35.70 -21.32 11.33
C THR A 196 36.90 -21.61 12.23
N GLY A 197 37.64 -22.66 11.94
CA GLY A 197 38.71 -23.18 12.85
C GLY A 197 38.16 -23.85 14.10
N LYS A 198 36.85 -23.95 14.31
CA LYS A 198 36.19 -24.51 15.51
C LYS A 198 35.37 -25.71 15.15
N ASP A 199 35.25 -26.65 16.06
CA ASP A 199 34.30 -27.73 15.94
C ASP A 199 32.87 -27.24 16.22
N PHE A 200 31.83 -27.95 15.70
CA PHE A 200 30.45 -27.70 16.08
C PHE A 200 30.25 -27.97 17.58
N PRO A 201 29.65 -27.05 18.35
CA PRO A 201 29.53 -27.20 19.81
C PRO A 201 28.64 -28.39 20.16
N GLN A 202 29.11 -29.26 21.05
CA GLN A 202 28.39 -30.46 21.50
C GLN A 202 27.58 -30.22 22.79
N GLU A 203 27.89 -29.15 23.55
CA GLU A 203 27.13 -28.80 24.75
C GLU A 203 25.87 -27.99 24.34
N ALA A 204 24.69 -28.49 24.67
CA ALA A 204 23.43 -27.93 24.22
C ALA A 204 23.12 -26.55 24.84
N GLU A 205 23.59 -26.28 26.07
CA GLU A 205 23.47 -24.94 26.66
C GLU A 205 24.37 -23.93 25.93
N GLU A 206 25.59 -24.32 25.51
CA GLU A 206 26.47 -23.48 24.71
C GLU A 206 25.79 -23.13 23.37
N GLN A 207 25.19 -24.12 22.70
CA GLN A 207 24.41 -23.92 21.49
C GLN A 207 23.30 -22.90 21.70
N LEU A 208 22.55 -22.96 22.82
CA LEU A 208 21.46 -22.06 23.14
C LEU A 208 21.92 -20.61 23.25
N PHE A 209 22.96 -20.34 24.04
CA PHE A 209 23.45 -18.97 24.21
C PHE A 209 24.09 -18.41 22.95
N MET A 210 24.79 -19.22 22.16
CA MET A 210 25.33 -18.82 20.87
C MET A 210 24.20 -18.44 19.88
N ALA A 211 23.13 -19.25 19.82
CA ALA A 211 21.98 -18.99 18.95
C ALA A 211 21.21 -17.74 19.37
N VAL A 212 20.98 -17.52 20.67
CA VAL A 212 20.37 -16.28 21.19
C VAL A 212 21.19 -15.06 20.80
N GLY A 213 22.52 -15.12 20.95
CA GLY A 213 23.44 -14.05 20.54
C GLY A 213 23.37 -13.77 19.03
N ALA A 214 23.33 -14.83 18.19
CA ALA A 214 23.22 -14.70 16.75
C ALA A 214 21.90 -14.04 16.32
N VAL A 215 20.78 -14.42 16.94
CA VAL A 215 19.46 -13.82 16.66
C VAL A 215 19.45 -12.34 17.06
N PHE A 216 20.05 -11.94 18.18
CA PHE A 216 20.20 -10.52 18.52
C PHE A 216 21.06 -9.76 17.49
N LYS A 217 22.15 -10.35 17.00
CA LYS A 217 22.99 -9.75 15.95
C LYS A 217 22.21 -9.54 14.65
N SER A 218 21.30 -10.44 14.32
CA SER A 218 20.53 -10.40 13.07
C SER A 218 19.68 -9.13 12.94
N TRP A 219 19.35 -8.45 14.05
CA TRP A 219 18.73 -7.12 14.03
C TRP A 219 19.55 -6.10 13.23
N ASN A 220 20.86 -6.19 13.28
CA ASN A 220 21.78 -5.28 12.61
C ASN A 220 22.37 -5.84 11.30
N ASN A 221 21.79 -6.90 10.75
CA ASN A 221 22.15 -7.37 9.42
C ASN A 221 21.81 -6.31 8.35
N PRO A 222 22.61 -6.17 7.27
CA PRO A 222 22.38 -5.18 6.22
C PRO A 222 20.96 -5.22 5.63
N ARG A 223 20.42 -6.42 5.39
CA ARG A 223 19.04 -6.62 4.90
C ARG A 223 17.99 -6.11 5.88
N ALA A 224 18.17 -6.36 7.19
CA ALA A 224 17.24 -5.90 8.22
C ALA A 224 17.28 -4.37 8.39
N ILE A 225 18.48 -3.76 8.34
CA ILE A 225 18.67 -2.30 8.36
C ILE A 225 17.98 -1.66 7.16
N THR A 226 18.21 -2.20 5.96
CA THR A 226 17.58 -1.70 4.72
C THR A 226 16.06 -1.80 4.77
N TYR A 227 15.52 -2.96 5.20
CA TYR A 227 14.09 -3.16 5.35
C TYR A 227 13.46 -2.15 6.33
N ARG A 228 14.08 -1.95 7.51
CA ARG A 228 13.59 -0.97 8.48
C ARG A 228 13.60 0.44 7.92
N ARG A 229 14.65 0.82 7.18
CA ARG A 229 14.73 2.12 6.51
C ARG A 229 13.58 2.31 5.52
N LEU A 230 13.36 1.34 4.64
CA LEU A 230 12.31 1.40 3.62
C LEU A 230 10.89 1.42 4.21
N ASN A 231 10.70 0.77 5.36
CA ASN A 231 9.39 0.68 6.04
C ASN A 231 9.24 1.66 7.20
N HIS A 232 10.14 2.65 7.33
CA HIS A 232 10.12 3.68 8.39
C HIS A 232 10.06 3.11 9.81
N ILE A 233 10.70 1.95 10.04
CA ILE A 233 10.78 1.31 11.36
C ILE A 233 11.98 1.89 12.11
N PRO A 234 11.82 2.40 13.36
CA PRO A 234 12.91 2.93 14.16
C PRO A 234 14.04 1.90 14.35
N GLN A 235 15.29 2.37 14.30
CA GLN A 235 16.47 1.49 14.36
C GLN A 235 16.81 0.99 15.77
N ASP A 236 16.34 1.67 16.80
CA ASP A 236 16.63 1.49 18.22
C ASP A 236 15.71 0.52 18.97
N LEU A 237 14.67 -0.02 18.29
CA LEU A 237 13.69 -0.90 18.93
C LEU A 237 14.22 -2.26 19.38
N GLY A 238 15.21 -2.81 18.69
CA GLY A 238 15.72 -4.16 18.95
C GLY A 238 14.75 -5.28 18.54
N THR A 239 15.14 -6.51 18.80
CA THR A 239 14.32 -7.71 18.63
C THR A 239 14.26 -8.52 19.93
N ALA A 240 13.11 -9.11 20.24
CA ALA A 240 13.03 -10.17 21.24
C ALA A 240 13.52 -11.49 20.65
N VAL A 241 13.85 -12.45 21.52
CA VAL A 241 14.20 -13.82 21.15
C VAL A 241 13.23 -14.80 21.81
N ASN A 242 12.57 -15.62 21.01
CA ASN A 242 11.65 -16.66 21.47
C ASN A 242 12.36 -18.02 21.45
N VAL A 243 12.49 -18.64 22.62
CA VAL A 243 12.97 -20.01 22.82
C VAL A 243 11.75 -20.88 23.08
N GLN A 244 11.46 -21.81 22.17
CA GLN A 244 10.21 -22.58 22.19
C GLN A 244 10.47 -24.05 21.93
N MET A 245 9.81 -24.94 22.65
CA MET A 245 9.87 -26.39 22.40
C MET A 245 9.55 -26.69 20.94
N MET A 246 10.35 -27.53 20.31
CA MET A 246 10.10 -28.02 18.97
C MET A 246 8.93 -29.02 18.96
N VAL A 247 8.06 -28.85 17.98
CA VAL A 247 7.06 -29.84 17.58
C VAL A 247 7.26 -30.14 16.09
N PHE A 248 7.01 -31.38 15.70
CA PHE A 248 7.44 -31.88 14.42
C PHE A 248 6.27 -32.32 13.54
N GLY A 249 6.03 -31.60 12.45
CA GLY A 249 5.04 -31.96 11.43
C GLY A 249 5.50 -33.11 10.53
N ASN A 250 6.77 -33.52 10.65
CA ASN A 250 7.37 -34.66 9.93
C ASN A 250 7.70 -35.85 10.85
N PHE A 251 6.89 -36.04 11.89
CA PHE A 251 7.01 -37.17 12.85
C PHE A 251 6.14 -38.36 12.45
N GLY A 252 6.00 -38.60 11.15
CA GLY A 252 5.22 -39.71 10.58
C GLY A 252 3.88 -39.26 9.98
N GLU A 253 3.10 -40.24 9.49
CA GLU A 253 1.89 -40.03 8.68
C GLU A 253 0.74 -39.33 9.42
N LYS A 254 0.73 -39.34 10.75
CA LYS A 254 -0.24 -38.61 11.59
C LYS A 254 0.24 -37.21 11.99
N SER A 255 1.28 -36.72 11.32
CA SER A 255 1.86 -35.42 11.59
C SER A 255 1.77 -34.56 10.35
N ALA A 256 1.57 -33.27 10.55
CA ALA A 256 1.41 -32.28 9.49
C ALA A 256 1.89 -30.91 9.96
N THR A 257 2.11 -30.02 9.03
CA THR A 257 2.30 -28.61 9.32
C THR A 257 1.53 -27.78 8.32
N GLY A 258 1.05 -26.60 8.73
CA GLY A 258 0.27 -25.76 7.83
C GLY A 258 0.17 -24.32 8.29
N VAL A 259 -0.37 -23.53 7.39
CA VAL A 259 -0.64 -22.10 7.56
C VAL A 259 -2.05 -21.80 7.09
N GLY A 260 -2.70 -20.85 7.73
CA GLY A 260 -4.06 -20.52 7.34
C GLY A 260 -4.54 -19.19 7.85
N PHE A 261 -5.74 -18.84 7.42
CA PHE A 261 -6.50 -17.67 7.83
C PHE A 261 -7.85 -18.13 8.36
N THR A 262 -8.35 -17.42 9.35
CA THR A 262 -9.67 -17.70 9.92
C THR A 262 -10.82 -17.40 8.95
N ARG A 263 -10.60 -16.54 7.95
CA ARG A 263 -11.46 -16.27 6.79
C ARG A 263 -10.63 -16.15 5.52
N ASN A 264 -11.26 -16.32 4.37
CA ASN A 264 -10.58 -16.19 3.08
C ASN A 264 -10.03 -14.74 2.91
N PRO A 265 -8.71 -14.53 2.88
CA PRO A 265 -8.11 -13.18 2.84
C PRO A 265 -8.27 -12.49 1.48
N ALA A 266 -8.63 -13.19 0.42
CA ALA A 266 -8.85 -12.62 -0.90
C ALA A 266 -10.29 -12.17 -1.09
N THR A 267 -11.28 -12.95 -0.61
CA THR A 267 -12.70 -12.74 -0.86
C THR A 267 -13.50 -12.28 0.37
N GLY A 268 -13.00 -12.49 1.56
CA GLY A 268 -13.69 -12.23 2.83
C GLY A 268 -14.71 -13.28 3.26
N VAL A 269 -14.87 -14.36 2.51
CA VAL A 269 -15.80 -15.44 2.85
C VAL A 269 -15.38 -16.09 4.17
N LYS A 270 -16.36 -16.34 5.04
CA LYS A 270 -16.14 -17.02 6.33
C LYS A 270 -15.96 -18.52 6.11
N GLU A 271 -14.75 -18.87 5.76
CA GLU A 271 -14.29 -20.26 5.63
C GLU A 271 -12.84 -20.36 6.09
N LEU A 272 -12.49 -21.48 6.71
CA LEU A 272 -11.10 -21.78 7.06
C LEU A 272 -10.28 -21.90 5.77
N TYR A 273 -9.33 -21.00 5.57
CA TYR A 273 -8.58 -20.87 4.33
C TYR A 273 -7.09 -21.04 4.57
N GLY A 274 -6.43 -21.90 3.82
CA GLY A 274 -5.00 -22.15 3.98
C GLY A 274 -4.57 -23.47 3.40
N GLU A 275 -3.35 -23.85 3.76
CA GLU A 275 -2.65 -24.98 3.17
C GLU A 275 -1.90 -25.78 4.23
N TYR A 276 -1.73 -27.09 4.02
CA TYR A 276 -0.94 -27.96 4.88
C TYR A 276 -0.20 -29.04 4.09
N LEU A 277 0.83 -29.58 4.72
CA LEU A 277 1.58 -30.73 4.21
C LEU A 277 1.65 -31.81 5.29
N ILE A 278 1.29 -33.04 4.91
CA ILE A 278 1.50 -34.23 5.76
C ILE A 278 2.98 -34.59 5.74
N ASN A 279 3.48 -35.03 6.89
CA ASN A 279 4.86 -35.47 7.10
C ASN A 279 5.90 -34.44 6.54
N ALA A 280 5.77 -33.19 6.99
CA ALA A 280 6.62 -32.08 6.53
C ALA A 280 6.95 -31.12 7.68
N GLN A 281 8.05 -30.38 7.57
CA GLN A 281 8.38 -29.26 8.46
C GLN A 281 7.81 -27.95 7.93
N GLY A 282 7.65 -26.94 8.79
CA GLY A 282 7.09 -25.64 8.42
C GLY A 282 7.82 -24.94 7.26
N GLU A 283 9.12 -25.13 7.16
CA GLU A 283 9.93 -24.60 6.06
C GLU A 283 9.53 -25.20 4.71
N ASP A 284 9.09 -26.46 4.67
CA ASP A 284 8.74 -27.17 3.44
C ASP A 284 7.44 -26.61 2.81
N VAL A 285 6.53 -26.06 3.64
CA VAL A 285 5.31 -25.38 3.17
C VAL A 285 5.63 -24.04 2.51
N VAL A 286 6.58 -23.29 3.09
CA VAL A 286 6.93 -21.95 2.63
C VAL A 286 7.89 -22.00 1.43
N ALA A 287 8.78 -23.02 1.38
CA ALA A 287 9.78 -23.17 0.35
C ALA A 287 9.23 -23.71 -0.99
N GLY A 288 7.95 -24.13 -1.04
CA GLY A 288 7.34 -24.62 -2.30
C GLY A 288 7.93 -25.91 -2.86
N VAL A 289 8.71 -26.66 -2.05
CA VAL A 289 9.36 -27.93 -2.46
C VAL A 289 8.34 -29.03 -2.77
N ARG A 290 7.17 -28.97 -2.14
CA ARG A 290 6.03 -29.89 -2.34
C ARG A 290 4.78 -29.05 -2.50
N THR A 291 3.86 -29.46 -3.37
CA THR A 291 2.54 -28.81 -3.51
C THR A 291 1.70 -29.08 -2.26
N PRO A 292 1.33 -28.06 -1.48
CA PRO A 292 0.51 -28.26 -0.28
C PRO A 292 -0.94 -28.55 -0.65
N SER A 293 -1.63 -29.27 0.24
CA SER A 293 -3.07 -29.52 0.17
C SER A 293 -3.86 -28.38 0.81
N PRO A 294 -5.03 -27.98 0.26
CA PRO A 294 -5.88 -27.00 0.90
C PRO A 294 -6.42 -27.52 2.26
N LEU A 295 -6.53 -26.65 3.28
CA LEU A 295 -7.03 -27.03 4.61
C LEU A 295 -8.35 -27.78 4.59
N LYS A 296 -9.20 -27.50 3.62
CA LYS A 296 -10.48 -28.19 3.44
C LYS A 296 -10.33 -29.72 3.26
N ALA A 297 -9.22 -30.18 2.66
CA ALA A 297 -8.95 -31.61 2.49
C ALA A 297 -8.62 -32.31 3.83
N MET A 298 -8.12 -31.56 4.82
CA MET A 298 -7.83 -32.09 6.17
C MET A 298 -9.09 -32.64 6.87
N LYS A 299 -10.28 -32.16 6.48
CA LYS A 299 -11.55 -32.69 7.00
C LYS A 299 -11.74 -34.17 6.71
N GLU A 300 -11.19 -34.67 5.61
CA GLU A 300 -11.27 -36.10 5.25
C GLU A 300 -10.06 -36.88 5.79
N GLU A 301 -8.87 -36.25 5.81
CA GLU A 301 -7.62 -36.92 6.16
C GLU A 301 -7.33 -36.94 7.67
N MET A 302 -7.73 -35.86 8.40
CA MET A 302 -7.52 -35.67 9.84
C MET A 302 -8.74 -34.98 10.47
N PRO A 303 -9.93 -35.58 10.51
CA PRO A 303 -11.19 -34.92 10.89
C PRO A 303 -11.16 -34.32 12.29
N GLU A 304 -10.61 -35.03 13.27
CA GLU A 304 -10.53 -34.55 14.67
C GLU A 304 -9.66 -33.28 14.79
N VAL A 305 -8.57 -33.25 14.07
CA VAL A 305 -7.65 -32.10 14.01
C VAL A 305 -8.32 -30.91 13.30
N TYR A 306 -9.06 -31.17 12.21
CA TYR A 306 -9.79 -30.13 11.50
C TYR A 306 -10.87 -29.47 12.36
N ASP A 307 -11.61 -30.27 13.13
CA ASP A 307 -12.64 -29.79 14.04
C ASP A 307 -12.01 -28.98 15.18
N GLU A 308 -10.94 -29.47 15.81
CA GLU A 308 -10.17 -28.71 16.83
C GLU A 308 -9.61 -27.38 16.26
N LEU A 309 -9.06 -27.39 15.05
CA LEU A 309 -8.55 -26.20 14.39
C LEU A 309 -9.67 -25.18 14.12
N THR A 310 -10.86 -25.66 13.73
CA THR A 310 -12.03 -24.80 13.52
C THR A 310 -12.47 -24.12 14.83
N GLU A 311 -12.55 -24.86 15.93
CA GLU A 311 -12.88 -24.30 17.24
C GLU A 311 -11.85 -23.25 17.70
N ILE A 312 -10.56 -23.53 17.49
CA ILE A 312 -9.47 -22.60 17.83
C ILE A 312 -9.60 -21.32 17.00
N THR A 313 -9.85 -21.41 15.72
CA THR A 313 -9.96 -20.24 14.84
C THR A 313 -11.17 -19.37 15.17
N GLU A 314 -12.29 -19.96 15.55
CA GLU A 314 -13.45 -19.20 16.08
C GLU A 314 -13.11 -18.48 17.40
N ARG A 315 -12.36 -19.13 18.30
CA ARG A 315 -11.88 -18.50 19.54
C ARG A 315 -10.92 -17.35 19.26
N LEU A 316 -10.03 -17.50 18.29
CA LEU A 316 -9.12 -16.46 17.86
C LEU A 316 -9.88 -15.22 17.35
N GLU A 317 -10.85 -15.37 16.44
CA GLU A 317 -11.66 -14.25 15.96
C GLU A 317 -12.43 -13.53 17.08
N LYS A 318 -13.07 -14.29 17.96
CA LYS A 318 -13.80 -13.75 19.11
C LYS A 318 -12.88 -13.02 20.09
N HIS A 319 -11.64 -13.48 20.27
CA HIS A 319 -10.69 -12.87 21.20
C HIS A 319 -10.00 -11.63 20.62
N TYR A 320 -9.55 -11.73 19.37
CA TYR A 320 -8.82 -10.62 18.71
C TYR A 320 -9.74 -9.59 18.07
N HIS A 321 -11.01 -9.89 17.87
CA HIS A 321 -11.97 -9.06 17.15
C HIS A 321 -11.53 -8.73 15.73
N ASP A 322 -10.75 -9.63 15.14
CA ASP A 322 -10.28 -9.50 13.76
C ASP A 322 -9.87 -10.87 13.20
N VAL A 323 -9.78 -10.94 11.86
CA VAL A 323 -9.26 -12.10 11.13
C VAL A 323 -7.81 -12.35 11.50
N GLN A 324 -7.51 -13.60 11.79
CA GLN A 324 -6.15 -14.02 12.14
C GLN A 324 -5.52 -14.88 11.03
N ASP A 325 -4.26 -14.61 10.76
CA ASP A 325 -3.31 -15.45 10.06
C ASP A 325 -2.62 -16.32 11.12
N PHE A 326 -2.56 -17.63 10.92
CA PHE A 326 -2.00 -18.55 11.90
C PHE A 326 -1.10 -19.60 11.26
N GLU A 327 -0.15 -20.08 12.07
CA GLU A 327 0.72 -21.21 11.76
C GLU A 327 0.47 -22.32 12.78
N PHE A 328 0.37 -23.57 12.31
CA PHE A 328 0.14 -24.72 13.17
C PHE A 328 1.00 -25.92 12.78
N THR A 329 1.16 -26.82 13.71
CA THR A 329 1.78 -28.14 13.51
C THR A 329 0.98 -29.21 14.22
N VAL A 330 0.78 -30.32 13.55
CA VAL A 330 0.19 -31.53 14.12
C VAL A 330 1.30 -32.53 14.33
N GLN A 331 1.50 -32.99 15.55
CA GLN A 331 2.44 -34.05 15.86
C GLN A 331 1.67 -35.26 16.45
N GLU A 332 1.71 -36.38 15.77
CA GLU A 332 1.02 -37.61 16.18
C GLU A 332 -0.48 -37.38 16.50
N GLY A 333 -1.16 -36.61 15.67
CA GLY A 333 -2.57 -36.27 15.83
C GLY A 333 -2.88 -35.18 16.85
N LYS A 334 -1.88 -34.61 17.54
CA LYS A 334 -2.03 -33.50 18.48
C LYS A 334 -1.72 -32.18 17.81
N LEU A 335 -2.67 -31.27 17.86
CA LEU A 335 -2.55 -29.93 17.28
C LEU A 335 -1.77 -28.98 18.19
N TYR A 336 -0.93 -28.11 17.59
CA TYR A 336 -0.21 -27.04 18.24
C TYR A 336 -0.25 -25.77 17.39
N MET A 337 -0.57 -24.64 18.02
CA MET A 337 -0.52 -23.30 17.41
C MET A 337 0.87 -22.72 17.60
N LEU A 338 1.54 -22.38 16.49
CA LEU A 338 2.91 -21.86 16.52
C LEU A 338 2.97 -20.36 16.51
N GLN A 339 2.03 -19.71 15.85
CA GLN A 339 1.99 -18.26 15.69
C GLN A 339 0.58 -17.81 15.29
N THR A 340 0.20 -16.61 15.72
CA THR A 340 -0.94 -15.87 15.16
C THR A 340 -0.53 -14.42 14.93
N ARG A 341 -1.19 -13.76 13.98
CA ARG A 341 -1.06 -12.34 13.69
C ARG A 341 -2.30 -11.83 12.95
N ASP A 342 -2.46 -10.53 12.91
CA ASP A 342 -3.57 -9.90 12.19
C ASP A 342 -3.48 -10.28 10.69
N GLY A 343 -4.57 -10.84 10.16
CA GLY A 343 -4.62 -11.39 8.80
C GLY A 343 -4.53 -10.29 7.74
N LYS A 344 -3.44 -10.30 6.95
CA LYS A 344 -3.32 -9.45 5.76
C LYS A 344 -4.34 -9.89 4.72
N ARG A 345 -5.09 -8.92 4.18
CA ARG A 345 -6.23 -9.18 3.30
C ARG A 345 -6.39 -8.11 2.24
N THR A 346 -7.11 -8.42 1.18
CA THR A 346 -7.45 -7.46 0.12
C THR A 346 -8.45 -6.43 0.62
N GLY A 347 -8.57 -5.30 -0.09
CA GLY A 347 -9.55 -4.28 0.23
C GLY A 347 -11.00 -4.80 0.17
N LEU A 348 -11.30 -5.67 -0.80
CA LEU A 348 -12.61 -6.33 -0.88
C LEU A 348 -12.88 -7.19 0.36
N ALA A 349 -11.94 -8.07 0.70
CA ALA A 349 -12.07 -8.92 1.87
C ALA A 349 -12.15 -8.10 3.16
N ALA A 350 -11.37 -7.02 3.28
CA ALA A 350 -11.38 -6.15 4.46
C ALA A 350 -12.76 -5.52 4.69
N VAL A 351 -13.38 -4.96 3.64
CA VAL A 351 -14.71 -4.35 3.74
C VAL A 351 -15.79 -5.40 4.04
N LYS A 352 -15.77 -6.54 3.33
CA LYS A 352 -16.72 -7.63 3.56
C LYS A 352 -16.62 -8.16 4.99
N ILE A 353 -15.41 -8.49 5.44
CA ILE A 353 -15.15 -9.00 6.80
C ILE A 353 -15.62 -8.00 7.85
N ALA A 354 -15.30 -6.72 7.71
CA ALA A 354 -15.71 -5.67 8.64
C ALA A 354 -17.24 -5.60 8.76
N VAL A 355 -17.95 -5.68 7.63
CA VAL A 355 -19.43 -5.67 7.63
C VAL A 355 -19.99 -6.95 8.25
N ASP A 356 -19.49 -8.12 7.85
CA ASP A 356 -19.95 -9.41 8.35
C ASP A 356 -19.74 -9.52 9.88
N MET A 357 -18.60 -9.08 10.41
CA MET A 357 -18.31 -9.10 11.85
C MET A 357 -19.24 -8.18 12.66
N VAL A 358 -19.69 -7.06 12.09
CA VAL A 358 -20.74 -6.23 12.71
C VAL A 358 -22.08 -6.98 12.72
N GLU A 359 -22.45 -7.64 11.62
CA GLU A 359 -23.70 -8.42 11.52
C GLU A 359 -23.68 -9.63 12.46
N GLU A 360 -22.51 -10.23 12.66
CA GLU A 360 -22.29 -11.31 13.63
C GLU A 360 -22.25 -10.83 15.10
N GLY A 361 -22.22 -9.52 15.34
CA GLY A 361 -22.13 -8.93 16.67
C GLY A 361 -20.76 -9.07 17.34
N LEU A 362 -19.71 -9.32 16.57
CA LEU A 362 -18.33 -9.46 17.06
C LEU A 362 -17.67 -8.10 17.29
N VAL A 363 -18.00 -7.10 16.46
CA VAL A 363 -17.45 -5.75 16.52
C VAL A 363 -18.56 -4.71 16.35
N SER A 364 -18.35 -3.51 16.86
CA SER A 364 -19.20 -2.34 16.58
C SER A 364 -18.92 -1.75 15.19
N GLN A 365 -19.81 -0.89 14.68
CA GLN A 365 -19.57 -0.15 13.42
C GLN A 365 -18.32 0.72 13.51
N GLU A 366 -18.03 1.32 14.67
CA GLU A 366 -16.85 2.16 14.89
C GLU A 366 -15.57 1.33 14.87
N GLU A 367 -15.55 0.16 15.50
CA GLU A 367 -14.42 -0.78 15.43
C GLU A 367 -14.20 -1.27 14.00
N ALA A 368 -15.27 -1.66 13.30
CA ALA A 368 -15.23 -2.11 11.91
C ALA A 368 -14.59 -1.07 10.97
N LEU A 369 -14.89 0.22 11.15
CA LEU A 369 -14.24 1.31 10.39
C LEU A 369 -12.73 1.38 10.64
N MET A 370 -12.27 1.00 11.83
CA MET A 370 -10.84 0.98 12.17
C MET A 370 -10.09 -0.26 11.66
N MET A 371 -10.81 -1.35 11.30
CA MET A 371 -10.23 -2.58 10.76
C MET A 371 -9.78 -2.47 9.31
N VAL A 372 -10.25 -1.47 8.56
CA VAL A 372 -9.98 -1.31 7.13
C VAL A 372 -9.02 -0.15 6.91
N GLU A 373 -7.89 -0.40 6.27
CA GLU A 373 -7.01 0.68 5.83
C GLU A 373 -7.71 1.52 4.75
N ALA A 374 -7.72 2.85 4.90
CA ALA A 374 -8.45 3.72 3.99
C ALA A 374 -8.02 3.55 2.52
N GLY A 375 -6.71 3.42 2.28
CA GLY A 375 -6.16 3.18 0.95
C GLY A 375 -6.59 1.86 0.30
N ALA A 376 -7.00 0.87 1.10
CA ALA A 376 -7.44 -0.41 0.58
C ALA A 376 -8.77 -0.33 -0.20
N LEU A 377 -9.57 0.73 0.01
CA LEU A 377 -10.80 0.94 -0.76
C LEU A 377 -10.57 1.15 -2.25
N ASP A 378 -9.39 1.64 -2.63
CA ASP A 378 -9.01 1.80 -4.03
C ASP A 378 -9.11 0.49 -4.82
N GLN A 379 -8.81 -0.63 -4.18
CA GLN A 379 -8.85 -1.96 -4.80
C GLN A 379 -10.26 -2.38 -5.25
N LEU A 380 -11.33 -1.84 -4.63
CA LEU A 380 -12.70 -2.13 -5.03
C LEU A 380 -13.11 -1.42 -6.32
N LEU A 381 -12.29 -0.48 -6.77
CA LEU A 381 -12.51 0.32 -7.98
C LEU A 381 -11.69 -0.19 -9.17
N HIS A 382 -10.88 -1.26 -8.96
CA HIS A 382 -10.03 -1.84 -10.01
C HIS A 382 -10.84 -2.58 -11.08
N PRO A 383 -10.29 -2.62 -12.31
CA PRO A 383 -10.91 -3.33 -13.44
C PRO A 383 -11.05 -4.84 -13.20
N VAL A 384 -11.99 -5.45 -13.92
CA VAL A 384 -12.19 -6.90 -14.04
C VAL A 384 -12.24 -7.30 -15.51
N PHE A 385 -12.04 -8.58 -15.84
CA PHE A 385 -12.23 -9.05 -17.22
C PHE A 385 -13.70 -9.19 -17.59
N ASP A 386 -14.01 -8.96 -18.88
CA ASP A 386 -15.26 -9.40 -19.46
C ASP A 386 -15.32 -10.93 -19.47
N ALA A 387 -16.36 -11.51 -18.88
CA ALA A 387 -16.50 -12.96 -18.78
C ALA A 387 -16.64 -13.66 -20.16
N GLN A 388 -17.18 -12.97 -21.18
CA GLN A 388 -17.30 -13.52 -22.53
C GLN A 388 -16.00 -13.41 -23.31
N GLU A 389 -15.27 -12.30 -23.16
CA GLU A 389 -13.94 -12.14 -23.75
C GLU A 389 -12.95 -13.12 -23.12
N LYS A 390 -12.95 -13.25 -21.79
CA LYS A 390 -12.10 -14.19 -21.06
C LYS A 390 -12.21 -15.62 -21.60
N LYS A 391 -13.41 -16.11 -21.88
CA LYS A 391 -13.66 -17.46 -22.41
C LYS A 391 -13.08 -17.73 -23.81
N LYS A 392 -12.70 -16.69 -24.56
CA LYS A 392 -12.12 -16.83 -25.90
C LYS A 392 -10.62 -17.05 -25.85
N HIS A 393 -10.01 -16.82 -24.71
CA HIS A 393 -8.56 -16.92 -24.53
C HIS A 393 -8.19 -18.23 -23.86
N GLU A 394 -7.06 -18.79 -24.28
CA GLU A 394 -6.52 -20.03 -23.73
C GLU A 394 -6.00 -19.78 -22.31
N VAL A 395 -6.41 -20.63 -21.38
CA VAL A 395 -5.82 -20.66 -20.04
C VAL A 395 -4.48 -21.38 -20.15
N LEU A 396 -3.41 -20.64 -20.00
CA LEU A 396 -2.04 -21.17 -20.08
C LEU A 396 -1.67 -21.97 -18.83
N ALA A 397 -2.00 -21.42 -17.68
CA ALA A 397 -1.74 -22.03 -16.38
C ALA A 397 -2.73 -21.52 -15.34
N GLU A 398 -2.80 -22.22 -14.22
CA GLU A 398 -3.52 -21.80 -13.03
C GLU A 398 -2.56 -21.77 -11.85
N GLY A 399 -2.68 -20.74 -11.03
CA GLY A 399 -1.99 -20.58 -9.77
C GLY A 399 -2.97 -20.19 -8.66
N LEU A 400 -2.44 -19.80 -7.53
CA LEU A 400 -3.23 -19.33 -6.41
C LEU A 400 -3.66 -17.88 -6.62
N ALA A 401 -4.94 -17.60 -6.46
CA ALA A 401 -5.54 -16.28 -6.51
C ALA A 401 -5.11 -15.43 -5.31
N ALA A 402 -3.95 -14.80 -5.41
CA ALA A 402 -3.29 -14.16 -4.27
C ALA A 402 -3.77 -12.73 -4.01
N SER A 403 -4.09 -11.96 -5.04
CA SER A 403 -4.66 -10.61 -4.94
C SER A 403 -5.64 -10.39 -6.08
N PRO A 404 -6.91 -10.01 -5.80
CA PRO A 404 -7.95 -9.92 -6.82
C PRO A 404 -7.71 -8.77 -7.79
N GLY A 405 -8.36 -8.90 -8.95
CA GLY A 405 -8.34 -7.95 -10.05
C GLY A 405 -7.81 -8.58 -11.33
N ALA A 406 -8.12 -7.91 -12.44
CA ALA A 406 -7.67 -8.30 -13.76
C ALA A 406 -6.52 -7.41 -14.21
N ALA A 407 -5.44 -8.02 -14.65
CA ALA A 407 -4.31 -7.29 -15.23
C ALA A 407 -3.91 -7.87 -16.58
N THR A 408 -3.56 -7.00 -17.50
CA THR A 408 -3.06 -7.33 -18.83
C THR A 408 -1.81 -6.51 -19.09
N GLY A 409 -0.78 -7.15 -19.61
CA GLY A 409 0.48 -6.48 -19.91
C GLY A 409 1.46 -7.36 -20.66
N GLN A 410 2.54 -6.74 -21.10
CA GLN A 410 3.67 -7.43 -21.71
C GLN A 410 4.53 -8.07 -20.62
N VAL A 411 5.00 -9.26 -20.86
CA VAL A 411 5.84 -10.02 -19.91
C VAL A 411 7.19 -9.33 -19.75
N VAL A 412 7.59 -9.10 -18.51
CA VAL A 412 8.94 -8.72 -18.11
C VAL A 412 9.43 -9.62 -16.98
N PHE A 413 10.73 -9.93 -16.98
CA PHE A 413 11.30 -10.86 -16.02
C PHE A 413 12.17 -10.19 -14.96
N LEU A 414 12.59 -8.96 -15.17
CA LEU A 414 13.38 -8.19 -14.22
C LEU A 414 12.59 -7.01 -13.67
N ALA A 415 12.80 -6.70 -12.41
CA ALA A 415 12.13 -5.59 -11.74
C ALA A 415 12.50 -4.23 -12.37
N GLU A 416 13.75 -4.08 -12.80
CA GLU A 416 14.28 -2.90 -13.48
C GLU A 416 13.61 -2.69 -14.86
N ASP A 417 13.34 -3.79 -15.60
CA ASP A 417 12.66 -3.72 -16.88
C ASP A 417 11.21 -3.30 -16.71
N ALA A 418 10.52 -3.79 -15.65
CA ALA A 418 9.17 -3.36 -15.34
C ALA A 418 9.09 -1.83 -15.14
N VAL A 419 10.04 -1.24 -14.41
CA VAL A 419 10.13 0.20 -14.21
C VAL A 419 10.39 0.93 -15.52
N SER A 420 11.40 0.48 -16.28
CA SER A 420 11.80 1.16 -17.53
C SER A 420 10.73 1.12 -18.62
N TRP A 421 9.92 0.07 -18.68
CA TRP A 421 8.83 -0.06 -19.64
C TRP A 421 7.61 0.76 -19.22
N GLN A 422 7.30 0.78 -17.92
CA GLN A 422 6.23 1.62 -17.37
C GLN A 422 6.52 3.12 -17.60
N GLU A 423 7.77 3.56 -17.47
CA GLU A 423 8.19 4.94 -17.79
C GLU A 423 7.99 5.31 -19.27
N LYS A 424 8.00 4.31 -20.17
CA LYS A 424 7.68 4.48 -21.61
C LYS A 424 6.17 4.42 -21.88
N GLY A 425 5.35 4.21 -20.84
CA GLY A 425 3.90 4.10 -20.98
C GLY A 425 3.39 2.69 -21.34
N GLU A 426 4.27 1.66 -21.31
CA GLU A 426 3.89 0.30 -21.61
C GLU A 426 3.27 -0.38 -20.37
N ALA A 427 2.23 -1.18 -20.59
CA ALA A 427 1.63 -2.02 -19.57
C ALA A 427 2.39 -3.35 -19.45
N VAL A 428 2.89 -3.67 -18.27
CA VAL A 428 3.73 -4.87 -18.06
C VAL A 428 3.19 -5.78 -16.95
N ILE A 429 3.44 -7.08 -17.07
CA ILE A 429 3.27 -8.09 -16.02
C ILE A 429 4.65 -8.58 -15.60
N LEU A 430 4.98 -8.43 -14.32
CA LEU A 430 6.22 -8.95 -13.75
C LEU A 430 6.09 -10.46 -13.50
N VAL A 431 6.95 -11.25 -14.16
CA VAL A 431 6.96 -12.71 -14.04
C VAL A 431 8.27 -13.16 -13.37
N ARG A 432 8.16 -13.86 -12.25
CA ARG A 432 9.32 -14.33 -11.47
C ARG A 432 9.18 -15.80 -11.11
N GLU A 433 10.29 -16.47 -10.78
CA GLU A 433 10.23 -17.76 -10.08
C GLU A 433 9.53 -17.58 -8.72
N GLU A 434 10.10 -16.70 -7.90
CA GLU A 434 9.50 -16.11 -6.71
C GLU A 434 9.96 -14.65 -6.58
N THR A 435 9.18 -13.80 -5.91
CA THR A 435 9.64 -12.43 -5.64
C THR A 435 10.38 -12.35 -4.34
N SER A 436 11.36 -11.48 -4.30
CA SER A 436 12.12 -11.10 -3.11
C SER A 436 11.83 -9.64 -2.72
N PRO A 437 12.24 -9.20 -1.53
CA PRO A 437 12.13 -7.79 -1.16
C PRO A 437 12.83 -6.82 -2.12
N ASP A 438 13.80 -7.29 -2.90
CA ASP A 438 14.50 -6.48 -3.90
C ASP A 438 13.62 -6.18 -5.14
N ASP A 439 12.58 -6.98 -5.38
CA ASP A 439 11.68 -6.82 -6.53
C ASP A 439 10.56 -5.77 -6.31
N ILE A 440 10.45 -5.16 -5.13
CA ILE A 440 9.35 -4.27 -4.72
C ILE A 440 9.08 -3.14 -5.72
N HIS A 441 10.13 -2.52 -6.27
CA HIS A 441 10.00 -1.43 -7.22
C HIS A 441 9.41 -1.89 -8.56
N GLY A 442 9.79 -3.07 -9.06
CA GLY A 442 9.22 -3.68 -10.25
C GLY A 442 7.78 -4.14 -10.04
N MET A 443 7.48 -4.70 -8.87
CA MET A 443 6.10 -5.05 -8.49
C MET A 443 5.19 -3.82 -8.51
N ASN A 444 5.66 -2.69 -8.01
CA ASN A 444 4.90 -1.44 -8.02
C ASN A 444 4.70 -0.89 -9.44
N ALA A 445 5.67 -0.99 -10.32
CA ALA A 445 5.61 -0.52 -11.70
C ALA A 445 4.70 -1.40 -12.59
N SER A 446 4.55 -2.69 -12.29
CA SER A 446 3.77 -3.63 -13.10
C SER A 446 2.25 -3.46 -12.92
N GLN A 447 1.46 -3.87 -13.92
CA GLN A 447 0.00 -3.96 -13.83
C GLN A 447 -0.43 -5.15 -12.97
N GLY A 448 0.36 -6.20 -12.92
CA GLY A 448 0.13 -7.40 -12.13
C GLY A 448 1.38 -8.22 -11.94
N ILE A 449 1.31 -9.23 -11.07
CA ILE A 449 2.44 -10.04 -10.63
C ILE A 449 2.10 -11.51 -10.82
N LEU A 450 3.03 -12.26 -11.41
CA LEU A 450 2.91 -13.69 -11.65
C LEU A 450 4.15 -14.40 -11.11
N THR A 451 3.98 -15.43 -10.27
CA THR A 451 5.11 -16.25 -9.84
C THR A 451 4.91 -17.74 -10.10
N ALA A 452 5.99 -18.42 -10.48
CA ALA A 452 5.98 -19.86 -10.71
C ALA A 452 5.84 -20.65 -9.40
N THR A 453 6.45 -20.17 -8.33
CA THR A 453 6.43 -20.81 -7.00
C THR A 453 5.84 -19.87 -5.95
N GLY A 454 5.60 -20.39 -4.74
CA GLY A 454 5.09 -19.65 -3.61
C GLY A 454 3.59 -19.86 -3.38
N GLY A 455 3.19 -19.82 -2.12
CA GLY A 455 1.79 -19.91 -1.67
C GLY A 455 1.16 -18.57 -1.36
N MET A 456 -0.05 -18.61 -0.78
CA MET A 456 -0.83 -17.41 -0.37
C MET A 456 -0.14 -16.55 0.68
N THR A 457 0.88 -17.07 1.32
CA THR A 457 1.71 -16.40 2.34
C THR A 457 3.10 -15.99 1.81
N SER A 458 3.37 -16.23 0.53
CA SER A 458 4.62 -15.83 -0.12
C SER A 458 4.78 -14.31 -0.18
N HIS A 459 6.00 -13.85 -0.41
CA HIS A 459 6.31 -12.42 -0.54
C HIS A 459 5.45 -11.75 -1.64
N ALA A 460 5.35 -12.38 -2.83
CA ALA A 460 4.52 -11.87 -3.93
C ALA A 460 3.05 -11.70 -3.52
N ALA A 461 2.49 -12.69 -2.83
CA ALA A 461 1.10 -12.66 -2.39
C ALA A 461 0.83 -11.57 -1.35
N VAL A 462 1.71 -11.44 -0.35
CA VAL A 462 1.55 -10.47 0.73
C VAL A 462 1.72 -9.04 0.22
N VAL A 463 2.78 -8.79 -0.54
CA VAL A 463 3.09 -7.45 -1.07
C VAL A 463 2.13 -7.07 -2.19
N GLY A 464 1.76 -8.01 -3.07
CA GLY A 464 0.73 -7.77 -4.11
C GLY A 464 -0.59 -7.30 -3.52
N ARG A 465 -1.07 -7.95 -2.44
CA ARG A 465 -2.25 -7.50 -1.70
C ARG A 465 -2.09 -6.11 -1.08
N GLN A 466 -0.94 -5.83 -0.50
CA GLN A 466 -0.67 -4.51 0.09
C GLN A 466 -0.69 -3.39 -0.97
N MET A 467 -0.19 -3.67 -2.17
CA MET A 467 -0.15 -2.73 -3.28
C MET A 467 -1.45 -2.66 -4.08
N GLY A 468 -2.43 -3.54 -3.80
CA GLY A 468 -3.66 -3.65 -4.60
C GLY A 468 -3.44 -4.10 -6.04
N LYS A 469 -2.32 -4.77 -6.31
CA LYS A 469 -2.00 -5.29 -7.64
C LYS A 469 -2.55 -6.70 -7.82
N PRO A 470 -3.22 -7.00 -8.94
CA PRO A 470 -3.58 -8.37 -9.26
C PRO A 470 -2.37 -9.29 -9.19
N CYS A 471 -2.50 -10.41 -8.47
CA CYS A 471 -1.37 -11.29 -8.23
C CYS A 471 -1.80 -12.75 -8.30
N VAL A 472 -1.08 -13.54 -9.09
CA VAL A 472 -1.21 -15.00 -9.19
C VAL A 472 0.13 -15.62 -8.80
N VAL A 473 0.12 -16.54 -7.83
CA VAL A 473 1.33 -17.16 -7.29
C VAL A 473 1.25 -18.69 -7.37
N GLY A 474 2.41 -19.37 -7.27
CA GLY A 474 2.46 -20.82 -7.25
C GLY A 474 1.98 -21.48 -8.55
N CYS A 475 2.25 -20.84 -9.67
CA CYS A 475 1.98 -21.38 -11.00
C CYS A 475 3.03 -22.43 -11.37
N ASP A 476 3.01 -23.61 -10.79
CA ASP A 476 4.03 -24.67 -10.90
C ASP A 476 4.26 -25.20 -12.32
N ARG A 477 3.27 -25.00 -13.21
CA ARG A 477 3.39 -25.30 -14.64
C ARG A 477 4.28 -24.33 -15.42
N ILE A 478 4.59 -23.16 -14.84
CA ILE A 478 5.48 -22.17 -15.43
C ILE A 478 6.93 -22.50 -15.09
N LYS A 479 7.74 -22.71 -16.11
CA LYS A 479 9.19 -22.94 -15.97
C LYS A 479 9.95 -21.79 -16.61
N LEU A 480 10.53 -20.92 -15.78
CA LEU A 480 11.41 -19.85 -16.26
C LEU A 480 12.73 -20.47 -16.77
N ASN A 481 13.28 -19.91 -17.83
CA ASN A 481 14.62 -20.30 -18.25
C ASN A 481 15.68 -19.64 -17.35
N GLU A 482 16.88 -20.28 -17.24
CA GLU A 482 17.96 -19.81 -16.35
C GLU A 482 18.43 -18.37 -16.63
N LYS A 483 18.18 -17.86 -17.85
CA LYS A 483 18.54 -16.50 -18.25
C LYS A 483 17.42 -15.47 -18.08
N GLY A 484 16.18 -15.91 -17.74
CA GLY A 484 15.04 -15.02 -17.62
C GLY A 484 14.57 -14.36 -18.92
N GLU A 485 14.75 -15.04 -20.07
CA GLU A 485 14.37 -14.51 -21.38
C GLU A 485 12.98 -15.00 -21.85
N PHE A 486 12.47 -16.08 -21.27
CA PHE A 486 11.14 -16.64 -21.51
C PHE A 486 10.74 -17.57 -20.38
N PHE A 487 9.45 -17.82 -20.26
CA PHE A 487 8.96 -18.97 -19.51
C PHE A 487 8.30 -19.98 -20.45
N GLN A 488 8.27 -21.24 -20.02
CA GLN A 488 7.70 -22.34 -20.78
C GLN A 488 6.57 -23.01 -20.01
N ILE A 489 5.46 -23.27 -20.68
CA ILE A 489 4.36 -24.08 -20.20
C ILE A 489 4.15 -25.20 -21.21
N GLU A 490 4.47 -26.44 -20.82
CA GLU A 490 4.47 -27.60 -21.73
C GLU A 490 5.30 -27.35 -23.01
N LYS A 491 4.65 -27.17 -24.15
CA LYS A 491 5.29 -26.88 -25.45
C LYS A 491 5.28 -25.41 -25.84
N LYS A 492 4.52 -24.57 -25.12
CA LYS A 492 4.38 -23.14 -25.43
C LYS A 492 5.45 -22.33 -24.71
N ARG A 493 6.06 -21.41 -25.44
CA ARG A 493 7.02 -20.45 -24.88
C ARG A 493 6.42 -19.04 -24.95
N VAL A 494 6.51 -18.32 -23.84
CA VAL A 494 6.13 -16.92 -23.72
C VAL A 494 7.42 -16.13 -23.45
N LYS A 495 7.73 -15.21 -24.32
CA LYS A 495 8.96 -14.39 -24.28
C LYS A 495 8.71 -13.06 -23.62
N GLU A 496 9.77 -12.38 -23.27
CA GLU A 496 9.71 -10.99 -22.90
C GLU A 496 9.06 -10.17 -24.02
N GLY A 497 8.12 -9.29 -23.63
CA GLY A 497 7.31 -8.48 -24.55
C GLY A 497 6.05 -9.17 -25.10
N ASP A 498 5.87 -10.47 -24.93
CA ASP A 498 4.61 -11.14 -25.28
C ASP A 498 3.50 -10.70 -24.32
N TRP A 499 2.27 -10.60 -24.83
CA TRP A 499 1.12 -10.23 -24.04
C TRP A 499 0.55 -11.42 -23.28
N ILE A 500 0.32 -11.23 -21.99
CA ILE A 500 -0.46 -12.12 -21.14
C ILE A 500 -1.48 -11.34 -20.32
N SER A 501 -2.47 -12.04 -19.84
CA SER A 501 -3.46 -11.52 -18.89
C SER A 501 -3.52 -12.43 -17.67
N ILE A 502 -3.65 -11.85 -16.48
CA ILE A 502 -3.78 -12.60 -15.23
C ILE A 502 -5.07 -12.21 -14.51
N ASP A 503 -5.76 -13.19 -13.98
CA ASP A 503 -6.94 -13.02 -13.16
C ASP A 503 -6.62 -13.38 -11.71
N GLY A 504 -6.38 -12.38 -10.90
CA GLY A 504 -6.10 -12.54 -9.49
C GLY A 504 -7.31 -12.98 -8.64
N ILE A 505 -8.51 -13.12 -9.22
CA ILE A 505 -9.70 -13.66 -8.55
C ILE A 505 -9.78 -15.17 -8.73
N THR A 506 -9.50 -15.65 -9.94
CA THR A 506 -9.58 -17.09 -10.26
C THR A 506 -8.23 -17.81 -10.21
N GLY A 507 -7.13 -17.08 -10.27
CA GLY A 507 -5.77 -17.64 -10.37
C GLY A 507 -5.35 -18.00 -11.78
N GLU A 508 -6.12 -17.68 -12.80
CA GLU A 508 -5.84 -18.04 -14.19
C GLU A 508 -4.83 -17.10 -14.83
N VAL A 509 -3.91 -17.69 -15.59
CA VAL A 509 -3.00 -17.01 -16.51
C VAL A 509 -3.48 -17.29 -17.93
N LEU A 510 -3.79 -16.24 -18.67
CA LEU A 510 -4.42 -16.32 -19.98
C LEU A 510 -3.50 -15.78 -21.07
N ASP A 511 -3.57 -16.38 -22.24
CA ASP A 511 -2.81 -15.97 -23.41
C ASP A 511 -3.34 -14.68 -24.04
N GLY A 512 -2.43 -13.77 -24.34
CA GLY A 512 -2.75 -12.55 -25.08
C GLY A 512 -3.34 -11.41 -24.25
N GLN A 513 -3.77 -10.38 -24.94
CA GLN A 513 -4.31 -9.16 -24.39
C GLN A 513 -5.84 -9.23 -24.26
N ILE A 514 -6.36 -9.30 -23.05
CA ILE A 514 -7.78 -9.30 -22.74
C ILE A 514 -8.19 -7.91 -22.25
N LYS A 515 -9.26 -7.36 -22.82
CA LYS A 515 -9.81 -6.08 -22.36
C LYS A 515 -10.38 -6.22 -20.95
N THR A 516 -10.00 -5.31 -20.09
CA THR A 516 -10.58 -5.19 -18.76
C THR A 516 -11.85 -4.36 -18.77
N LYS A 517 -12.78 -4.66 -17.88
CA LYS A 517 -13.98 -3.84 -17.59
C LYS A 517 -13.82 -3.15 -16.24
N PRO A 518 -14.54 -2.04 -16.02
CA PRO A 518 -14.61 -1.43 -14.71
C PRO A 518 -15.06 -2.43 -13.64
N SER A 519 -14.70 -2.14 -12.38
CA SER A 519 -15.15 -2.95 -11.24
C SER A 519 -16.67 -2.96 -11.12
N ALA A 520 -17.20 -3.91 -10.35
CA ALA A 520 -18.66 -3.98 -10.09
C ALA A 520 -19.22 -2.69 -9.46
N VAL A 521 -18.42 -2.00 -8.63
CA VAL A 521 -18.79 -0.69 -8.06
C VAL A 521 -18.96 0.34 -9.18
N ILE A 522 -18.00 0.42 -10.09
CA ILE A 522 -18.04 1.35 -11.23
C ILE A 522 -19.16 1.02 -12.18
N GLN A 523 -19.42 -0.27 -12.47
CA GLN A 523 -20.53 -0.69 -13.33
C GLN A 523 -21.89 -0.28 -12.75
N VAL A 524 -22.09 -0.39 -11.43
CA VAL A 524 -23.32 0.08 -10.79
C VAL A 524 -23.45 1.60 -10.88
N ILE A 525 -22.38 2.34 -10.63
CA ILE A 525 -22.38 3.81 -10.72
C ILE A 525 -22.70 4.29 -12.14
N ARG A 526 -22.21 3.59 -13.16
CA ARG A 526 -22.50 3.87 -14.57
C ARG A 526 -23.88 3.37 -15.04
N GLY A 527 -24.61 2.66 -14.17
CA GLY A 527 -25.92 2.08 -14.52
C GLY A 527 -25.85 0.83 -15.40
N GLU A 528 -24.66 0.24 -15.55
CA GLU A 528 -24.42 -0.99 -16.31
C GLU A 528 -24.84 -2.24 -15.52
N LEU A 529 -24.86 -2.15 -14.19
CA LEU A 529 -25.26 -3.18 -13.25
C LEU A 529 -26.23 -2.60 -12.21
N LYS A 530 -27.24 -3.36 -11.80
CA LYS A 530 -28.14 -2.91 -10.72
C LYS A 530 -27.49 -3.11 -9.34
N PRO A 531 -27.75 -2.21 -8.36
CA PRO A 531 -27.20 -2.32 -7.01
C PRO A 531 -27.45 -3.69 -6.35
N GLU A 532 -28.62 -4.26 -6.54
CA GLU A 532 -29.04 -5.54 -5.96
C GLU A 532 -28.29 -6.75 -6.54
N GLN A 533 -27.67 -6.57 -7.69
CA GLN A 533 -26.90 -7.60 -8.40
C GLN A 533 -25.43 -7.61 -8.03
N SER A 534 -24.97 -6.62 -7.25
CA SER A 534 -23.59 -6.49 -6.83
C SER A 534 -23.43 -6.52 -5.30
N GLU A 535 -23.07 -7.68 -4.76
CA GLU A 535 -22.77 -7.84 -3.36
C GLU A 535 -21.63 -6.91 -2.92
N VAL A 536 -20.60 -6.75 -3.78
CA VAL A 536 -19.47 -5.83 -3.54
C VAL A 536 -19.95 -4.39 -3.36
N TYR A 537 -20.87 -3.93 -4.20
CA TYR A 537 -21.43 -2.58 -4.09
C TYR A 537 -22.25 -2.41 -2.81
N GLN A 538 -23.02 -3.42 -2.41
CA GLN A 538 -23.81 -3.39 -1.17
C GLN A 538 -22.91 -3.27 0.06
N TYR A 539 -21.85 -4.09 0.16
CA TYR A 539 -20.85 -3.98 1.24
C TYR A 539 -20.17 -2.62 1.24
N PHE A 540 -19.71 -2.17 0.08
CA PHE A 540 -19.04 -0.88 -0.08
C PHE A 540 -19.92 0.29 0.40
N THR A 541 -21.16 0.36 -0.05
CA THR A 541 -22.07 1.47 0.31
C THR A 541 -22.49 1.41 1.77
N LYS A 542 -22.76 0.22 2.32
CA LYS A 542 -23.08 0.02 3.72
C LYS A 542 -21.95 0.46 4.64
N PHE A 543 -20.73 0.05 4.33
CA PHE A 543 -19.55 0.40 5.10
C PHE A 543 -19.28 1.91 5.08
N LEU A 544 -19.35 2.55 3.92
CA LEU A 544 -19.14 4.00 3.79
C LEU A 544 -20.27 4.83 4.41
N ALA A 545 -21.50 4.30 4.48
CA ALA A 545 -22.58 4.97 5.21
C ALA A 545 -22.32 5.03 6.72
N TRP A 546 -21.58 4.09 7.28
CA TRP A 546 -21.12 4.18 8.67
C TRP A 546 -20.04 5.26 8.84
N ALA A 547 -19.11 5.37 7.89
CA ALA A 547 -18.09 6.41 7.90
C ALA A 547 -18.71 7.82 7.88
N ASP A 548 -19.75 8.04 7.06
CA ASP A 548 -20.42 9.34 6.98
C ASP A 548 -21.12 9.75 8.29
N LYS A 549 -21.56 8.81 9.11
CA LYS A 549 -22.17 9.12 10.42
C LYS A 549 -21.16 9.61 11.45
N VAL A 550 -19.89 9.32 11.26
CA VAL A 550 -18.83 9.55 12.25
C VAL A 550 -17.95 10.73 11.89
N ARG A 551 -17.64 10.91 10.60
CA ARG A 551 -16.72 11.95 10.13
C ARG A 551 -17.24 13.34 10.44
N LYS A 552 -16.32 14.27 10.74
CA LYS A 552 -16.59 15.71 10.92
C LYS A 552 -16.23 16.47 9.64
N LEU A 553 -15.09 16.16 9.03
CA LEU A 553 -14.67 16.74 7.76
C LEU A 553 -15.65 16.38 6.64
N LYS A 554 -16.07 17.38 5.90
CA LYS A 554 -16.77 17.18 4.62
C LYS A 554 -15.79 16.71 3.56
N VAL A 555 -16.28 15.91 2.62
CA VAL A 555 -15.48 15.42 1.49
C VAL A 555 -16.08 15.94 0.20
N ARG A 556 -15.26 16.69 -0.54
CA ARG A 556 -15.58 17.22 -1.86
C ARG A 556 -14.69 16.56 -2.92
N ALA A 557 -15.01 16.79 -4.17
CA ALA A 557 -14.18 16.30 -5.28
C ALA A 557 -13.62 17.44 -6.14
N ASN A 558 -12.47 17.15 -6.78
CA ASN A 558 -11.98 17.93 -7.90
C ASN A 558 -12.60 17.34 -9.17
N ALA A 559 -13.37 18.13 -9.89
CA ALA A 559 -14.09 17.70 -11.09
C ALA A 559 -14.20 18.87 -12.07
N ASP A 560 -13.72 18.64 -13.28
CA ASP A 560 -13.67 19.65 -14.34
C ASP A 560 -14.73 19.42 -15.42
N THR A 561 -15.35 18.22 -15.42
CA THR A 561 -16.40 17.81 -16.38
C THR A 561 -17.66 17.34 -15.66
N PRO A 562 -18.83 17.40 -16.32
CA PRO A 562 -20.09 16.84 -15.79
C PRO A 562 -19.99 15.33 -15.47
N GLU A 563 -19.20 14.57 -16.23
CA GLU A 563 -19.00 13.14 -16.00
C GLU A 563 -18.20 12.91 -14.70
N ASP A 564 -17.10 13.67 -14.47
CA ASP A 564 -16.33 13.62 -13.23
C ASP A 564 -17.21 14.00 -12.03
N ALA A 565 -18.04 15.04 -12.18
CA ALA A 565 -18.97 15.48 -11.14
C ALA A 565 -19.99 14.40 -10.78
N ARG A 566 -20.56 13.74 -11.79
CA ARG A 566 -21.49 12.61 -11.61
C ARG A 566 -20.84 11.46 -10.87
N MET A 567 -19.62 11.10 -11.27
CA MET A 567 -18.84 10.05 -10.62
C MET A 567 -18.52 10.41 -9.15
N ALA A 568 -18.06 11.63 -8.92
CA ALA A 568 -17.76 12.12 -7.58
C ALA A 568 -19.00 12.11 -6.67
N PHE A 569 -20.14 12.57 -7.18
CA PHE A 569 -21.40 12.56 -6.44
C PHE A 569 -21.87 11.14 -6.12
N ALA A 570 -21.71 10.20 -7.06
CA ALA A 570 -22.05 8.79 -6.85
C ALA A 570 -21.13 8.15 -5.80
N PHE A 571 -19.87 8.58 -5.66
CA PHE A 571 -18.98 8.19 -4.59
C PHE A 571 -19.25 8.89 -3.24
N GLY A 572 -20.24 9.81 -3.20
CA GLY A 572 -20.67 10.50 -1.99
C GLY A 572 -19.92 11.80 -1.69
N ALA A 573 -19.39 12.45 -2.73
CA ALA A 573 -18.88 13.82 -2.58
C ALA A 573 -20.00 14.79 -2.23
N GLU A 574 -19.75 15.71 -1.31
CA GLU A 574 -20.71 16.72 -0.82
C GLU A 574 -20.59 18.07 -1.55
N GLY A 575 -19.88 18.09 -2.65
CA GLY A 575 -19.63 19.26 -3.47
C GLY A 575 -18.42 19.08 -4.37
N ILE A 576 -18.18 20.09 -5.21
CA ILE A 576 -16.93 20.23 -5.93
C ILE A 576 -16.06 21.24 -5.19
N GLY A 577 -14.84 20.85 -4.81
CA GLY A 577 -13.89 21.73 -4.13
C GLY A 577 -12.90 22.39 -5.10
N LEU A 578 -12.84 21.92 -6.34
CA LEU A 578 -12.07 22.54 -7.41
C LEU A 578 -12.62 22.12 -8.77
N ALA A 579 -13.10 23.09 -9.53
CA ALA A 579 -13.31 23.01 -10.97
C ALA A 579 -12.32 23.98 -11.64
N ARG A 580 -11.48 23.47 -12.52
CA ARG A 580 -10.44 24.23 -13.24
C ARG A 580 -10.98 24.73 -14.57
N THR A 581 -11.13 26.02 -14.71
CA THR A 581 -11.69 26.62 -15.93
C THR A 581 -10.79 26.46 -17.15
N GLU A 582 -9.46 26.34 -16.95
CA GLU A 582 -8.50 26.13 -18.03
C GLU A 582 -8.71 24.79 -18.76
N HIS A 583 -9.10 23.73 -18.06
CA HIS A 583 -9.35 22.42 -18.69
C HIS A 583 -10.52 22.46 -19.68
N MET A 584 -11.47 23.35 -19.45
CA MET A 584 -12.61 23.57 -20.36
C MET A 584 -12.17 24.21 -21.70
N PHE A 585 -10.98 24.82 -21.75
CA PHE A 585 -10.48 25.48 -22.95
C PHE A 585 -9.76 24.55 -23.95
N PHE A 586 -9.31 23.37 -23.54
CA PHE A 586 -8.51 22.48 -24.38
C PHE A 586 -9.30 21.72 -25.46
N GLU A 587 -10.63 21.85 -25.53
CA GLU A 587 -11.40 21.27 -26.63
C GLU A 587 -11.05 21.88 -27.98
N LYS A 588 -10.89 21.02 -28.99
CA LYS A 588 -10.48 21.41 -30.36
C LYS A 588 -11.32 22.53 -30.97
N LYS A 589 -12.61 22.57 -30.64
CA LYS A 589 -13.56 23.59 -31.15
C LYS A 589 -13.32 25.00 -30.58
N ARG A 590 -12.74 25.06 -29.38
CA ARG A 590 -12.52 26.32 -28.59
C ARG A 590 -11.14 26.92 -28.82
N LEU A 591 -10.13 26.05 -29.09
CA LEU A 591 -8.74 26.47 -29.26
C LEU A 591 -8.53 27.64 -30.27
N PRO A 592 -9.27 27.75 -31.42
CA PRO A 592 -9.11 28.89 -32.30
C PRO A 592 -9.46 30.23 -31.65
N PHE A 593 -10.53 30.27 -30.83
CA PHE A 593 -10.99 31.48 -30.16
C PHE A 593 -10.08 31.86 -28.99
N ILE A 594 -9.53 30.87 -28.27
CA ILE A 594 -8.53 31.11 -27.22
C ILE A 594 -7.25 31.69 -27.81
N LYS A 595 -6.77 31.15 -28.95
CA LYS A 595 -5.63 31.72 -29.67
C LYS A 595 -5.90 33.15 -30.15
N GLU A 596 -7.11 33.41 -30.66
CA GLU A 596 -7.54 34.74 -31.06
C GLU A 596 -7.50 35.71 -29.87
N MET A 597 -8.03 35.31 -28.72
CA MET A 597 -7.97 36.08 -27.47
C MET A 597 -6.53 36.39 -27.05
N ILE A 598 -5.66 35.38 -27.01
CA ILE A 598 -4.26 35.50 -26.52
C ILE A 598 -3.42 36.37 -27.51
N LEU A 599 -3.70 36.29 -28.80
CA LEU A 599 -2.98 37.01 -29.82
C LEU A 599 -3.44 38.46 -29.98
N SER A 600 -4.62 38.81 -29.46
CA SER A 600 -5.15 40.17 -29.49
C SER A 600 -4.32 41.11 -28.61
N GLU A 601 -3.88 42.23 -29.19
CA GLU A 601 -3.12 43.27 -28.50
C GLU A 601 -4.05 44.28 -27.84
N GLU A 602 -5.16 44.60 -28.52
CA GLU A 602 -6.16 45.56 -28.09
C GLU A 602 -7.29 44.88 -27.30
N GLU A 603 -7.80 45.52 -26.25
CA GLU A 603 -8.90 45.06 -25.41
C GLU A 603 -10.15 44.74 -26.23
N GLU A 604 -10.52 45.61 -27.18
CA GLU A 604 -11.72 45.42 -28.00
C GLU A 604 -11.67 44.15 -28.86
N GLU A 605 -10.49 43.83 -29.42
CA GLU A 605 -10.32 42.59 -30.19
C GLU A 605 -10.40 41.35 -29.25
N ARG A 606 -9.81 41.47 -28.07
CA ARG A 606 -9.85 40.41 -27.04
C ARG A 606 -11.28 40.13 -26.58
N ARG A 607 -12.07 41.19 -26.32
CA ARG A 607 -13.49 41.07 -25.97
C ARG A 607 -14.28 40.34 -27.07
N LYS A 608 -14.07 40.63 -28.34
CA LYS A 608 -14.72 39.92 -29.46
C LYS A 608 -14.39 38.40 -29.47
N ALA A 609 -13.18 38.01 -29.10
CA ALA A 609 -12.80 36.61 -28.96
C ALA A 609 -13.45 35.97 -27.72
N LEU A 610 -13.51 36.68 -26.60
CA LEU A 610 -14.15 36.27 -25.36
C LEU A 610 -15.67 36.06 -25.54
N ASP A 611 -16.34 36.94 -26.29
CA ASP A 611 -17.78 36.80 -26.62
C ASP A 611 -18.10 35.49 -27.38
N LYS A 612 -17.11 34.97 -28.14
CA LYS A 612 -17.24 33.66 -28.78
C LYS A 612 -17.02 32.49 -27.83
N LEU A 613 -16.25 32.68 -26.75
CA LEU A 613 -15.97 31.67 -25.74
C LEU A 613 -17.06 31.56 -24.67
N LEU A 614 -17.71 32.68 -24.36
CA LEU A 614 -18.70 32.76 -23.30
C LEU A 614 -19.82 31.69 -23.40
N PRO A 615 -20.44 31.46 -24.60
CA PRO A 615 -21.48 30.41 -24.72
C PRO A 615 -20.98 29.01 -24.34
N PHE A 616 -19.76 28.65 -24.71
CA PHE A 616 -19.17 27.34 -24.38
C PHE A 616 -18.98 27.17 -22.87
N GLN A 617 -18.35 28.17 -22.22
CA GLN A 617 -18.15 28.09 -20.77
C GLN A 617 -19.46 28.11 -20.00
N ARG A 618 -20.44 28.88 -20.46
CA ARG A 618 -21.78 28.90 -19.85
C ARG A 618 -22.43 27.51 -19.94
N GLU A 619 -22.31 26.81 -21.04
CA GLU A 619 -22.85 25.45 -21.23
C GLU A 619 -22.16 24.48 -20.26
N ASP A 620 -20.83 24.53 -20.15
CA ASP A 620 -20.05 23.69 -19.24
C ASP A 620 -20.51 23.88 -17.77
N PHE A 621 -20.61 25.14 -17.32
CA PHE A 621 -21.04 25.43 -15.95
C PHE A 621 -22.51 25.04 -15.71
N TYR A 622 -23.38 25.21 -16.71
CA TYR A 622 -24.76 24.80 -16.60
C TYR A 622 -24.89 23.29 -16.39
N ASP A 623 -24.17 22.50 -17.17
CA ASP A 623 -24.17 21.04 -17.06
C ASP A 623 -23.56 20.59 -15.72
N LEU A 624 -22.47 21.23 -15.28
CA LEU A 624 -21.84 20.96 -14.00
C LEU A 624 -22.80 21.24 -12.81
N PHE A 625 -23.50 22.38 -12.82
CA PHE A 625 -24.48 22.72 -11.79
C PHE A 625 -25.65 21.75 -11.75
N LYS A 626 -26.12 21.29 -12.90
CA LYS A 626 -27.18 20.28 -12.99
C LYS A 626 -26.80 18.95 -12.34
N GLU A 627 -25.59 18.45 -12.61
CA GLU A 627 -25.11 17.22 -12.00
C GLU A 627 -24.96 17.35 -10.48
N MET A 628 -24.59 18.52 -9.96
CA MET A 628 -24.36 18.73 -8.53
C MET A 628 -25.62 19.00 -7.69
N LYS A 629 -26.79 19.19 -8.30
CA LYS A 629 -28.11 19.21 -7.65
C LYS A 629 -28.19 20.11 -6.40
N GLY A 630 -27.55 21.28 -6.43
CA GLY A 630 -27.53 22.25 -5.33
C GLY A 630 -26.43 22.09 -4.30
N HIS A 631 -25.53 21.12 -4.49
CA HIS A 631 -24.29 21.07 -3.72
C HIS A 631 -23.33 22.19 -4.17
N PRO A 632 -22.45 22.66 -3.26
CA PRO A 632 -21.52 23.74 -3.60
C PRO A 632 -20.54 23.32 -4.71
N VAL A 633 -20.24 24.26 -5.59
CA VAL A 633 -19.31 24.11 -6.69
C VAL A 633 -18.28 25.21 -6.65
N THR A 634 -17.05 24.89 -6.21
CA THR A 634 -15.93 25.82 -6.18
C THR A 634 -15.27 25.88 -7.55
N ILE A 635 -15.37 27.01 -8.21
CA ILE A 635 -14.86 27.25 -9.56
C ILE A 635 -13.65 28.18 -9.44
N ARG A 636 -12.49 27.73 -9.86
CA ARG A 636 -11.29 28.54 -9.93
C ARG A 636 -11.26 29.33 -11.23
N THR A 637 -11.08 30.65 -11.14
CA THR A 637 -10.82 31.46 -12.32
C THR A 637 -9.51 31.05 -12.96
N ILE A 638 -9.29 31.45 -14.24
CA ILE A 638 -8.14 31.00 -15.02
C ILE A 638 -6.83 31.17 -14.25
N ASP A 639 -6.03 30.11 -14.21
CA ASP A 639 -4.79 30.07 -13.45
C ASP A 639 -3.51 30.04 -14.30
N PRO A 640 -3.35 29.19 -15.34
CA PRO A 640 -2.08 29.08 -16.07
C PRO A 640 -1.77 30.32 -16.91
N PRO A 641 -0.50 30.57 -17.23
CA PRO A 641 -0.09 31.65 -18.12
C PRO A 641 -0.62 31.41 -19.55
N LEU A 642 -0.93 32.47 -20.26
CA LEU A 642 -1.57 32.40 -21.58
C LEU A 642 -0.76 31.63 -22.63
N HIS A 643 0.56 31.59 -22.54
CA HIS A 643 1.38 30.89 -23.52
C HIS A 643 1.19 29.36 -23.49
N GLU A 644 0.70 28.78 -22.40
CA GLU A 644 0.42 27.32 -22.31
C GLU A 644 -0.69 26.86 -23.28
N PHE A 645 -1.55 27.78 -23.72
CA PHE A 645 -2.60 27.50 -24.72
C PHE A 645 -2.10 27.64 -26.15
N LEU A 646 -0.83 28.04 -26.34
CA LEU A 646 -0.22 28.25 -27.66
C LEU A 646 0.67 27.05 -28.01
N PRO A 647 0.95 26.84 -29.33
CA PRO A 647 1.91 25.83 -29.75
C PRO A 647 3.31 26.10 -29.19
N ARG A 648 4.05 25.06 -28.90
CA ARG A 648 5.46 25.19 -28.48
C ARG A 648 6.28 25.92 -29.51
N LYS A 649 7.19 26.81 -29.07
CA LYS A 649 8.04 27.60 -29.96
C LYS A 649 8.92 26.72 -30.87
N GLU A 650 9.38 25.56 -30.33
CA GLU A 650 10.21 24.59 -31.06
C GLU A 650 9.43 23.99 -32.24
N ASP A 651 8.18 23.58 -32.01
CA ASP A 651 7.30 23.01 -33.07
C ASP A 651 6.98 24.02 -34.16
N LEU A 652 6.78 25.29 -33.77
CA LEU A 652 6.58 26.37 -34.74
C LEU A 652 7.85 26.62 -35.56
N MET A 653 9.01 26.59 -34.94
CA MET A 653 10.32 26.80 -35.64
C MET A 653 10.56 25.67 -36.63
N VAL A 654 10.34 24.40 -36.25
CA VAL A 654 10.46 23.24 -37.14
C VAL A 654 9.49 23.37 -38.32
N LYS A 655 8.22 23.65 -38.04
CA LYS A 655 7.17 23.79 -39.07
C LYS A 655 7.46 24.93 -40.04
N ILE A 656 7.96 26.05 -39.58
CA ILE A 656 8.40 27.18 -40.42
C ILE A 656 9.56 26.75 -41.27
N ALA A 657 10.55 26.04 -40.73
CA ALA A 657 11.71 25.54 -41.47
C ALA A 657 11.29 24.55 -42.57
N GLU A 658 10.43 23.62 -42.28
CA GLU A 658 9.87 22.65 -43.24
C GLU A 658 9.14 23.35 -44.38
N LEU A 659 8.27 24.33 -44.07
CA LEU A 659 7.53 25.08 -45.07
C LEU A 659 8.47 25.96 -45.96
N LYS A 660 9.52 26.51 -45.40
CA LYS A 660 10.56 27.25 -46.15
C LYS A 660 11.38 26.35 -47.07
N ALA A 661 11.66 25.13 -46.64
CA ALA A 661 12.40 24.12 -47.40
C ALA A 661 11.55 23.40 -48.47
N SER A 662 10.24 23.54 -48.45
CA SER A 662 9.35 22.91 -49.42
C SER A 662 9.53 23.45 -50.83
N LYS A 663 9.29 22.63 -51.87
CA LYS A 663 9.42 23.03 -53.30
C LYS A 663 8.50 24.19 -53.69
N ASN A 664 7.38 24.38 -52.98
CA ASN A 664 6.43 25.46 -53.18
C ASN A 664 6.10 26.12 -51.85
N PRO A 665 6.91 27.07 -51.34
CA PRO A 665 6.71 27.68 -50.05
C PRO A 665 5.42 28.53 -49.99
N GLU A 666 4.51 28.17 -49.07
CA GLU A 666 3.29 28.93 -48.81
C GLU A 666 3.62 30.25 -48.06
N LYS A 667 4.06 31.29 -48.77
CA LYS A 667 4.56 32.54 -48.18
C LYS A 667 3.57 33.19 -47.19
N LYS A 668 2.24 33.12 -47.44
CA LYS A 668 1.23 33.66 -46.51
C LYS A 668 1.22 32.89 -45.20
N ARG A 669 1.27 31.55 -45.28
CA ARG A 669 1.27 30.68 -44.12
C ARG A 669 2.54 30.80 -43.30
N ILE A 670 3.69 30.91 -43.96
CA ILE A 670 4.98 31.15 -43.32
C ILE A 670 4.94 32.45 -42.54
N ARG A 671 4.51 33.57 -43.13
CA ARG A 671 4.39 34.86 -42.43
C ARG A 671 3.45 34.81 -41.25
N SER A 672 2.33 34.11 -41.36
CA SER A 672 1.38 33.93 -40.26
C SER A 672 2.01 33.13 -39.09
N LEU A 673 2.75 32.06 -39.40
CA LEU A 673 3.44 31.27 -38.36
C LEU A 673 4.63 32.01 -37.74
N GLU A 674 5.34 32.84 -38.52
CA GLU A 674 6.39 33.72 -38.02
C GLU A 674 5.84 34.74 -37.03
N LYS A 675 4.73 35.41 -37.39
CA LYS A 675 4.04 36.35 -36.46
C LYS A 675 3.56 35.63 -35.18
N LEU A 676 3.02 34.42 -35.31
CA LEU A 676 2.64 33.62 -34.17
C LEU A 676 3.88 33.27 -33.30
N LEU A 677 4.98 32.86 -33.91
CA LEU A 677 6.23 32.55 -33.20
C LEU A 677 6.79 33.76 -32.45
N GLU A 678 6.75 34.95 -33.05
CA GLU A 678 7.15 36.20 -32.36
C GLU A 678 6.29 36.46 -31.13
N ARG A 679 4.98 36.26 -31.24
CA ARG A 679 4.06 36.43 -30.08
C ARG A 679 4.27 35.39 -29.02
N VAL A 680 4.43 34.10 -29.41
CA VAL A 680 4.76 33.02 -28.47
C VAL A 680 6.06 33.33 -27.72
N LYS A 681 7.10 33.81 -28.41
CA LYS A 681 8.35 34.21 -27.77
C LYS A 681 8.17 35.37 -26.78
N ALA A 682 7.35 36.35 -27.14
CA ALA A 682 7.07 37.51 -26.29
C ALA A 682 6.29 37.13 -25.02
N LEU A 683 5.40 36.09 -25.09
CA LEU A 683 4.59 35.62 -23.97
C LEU A 683 5.29 34.51 -23.17
N SER A 684 6.30 33.85 -23.73
CA SER A 684 7.03 32.77 -23.04
C SER A 684 7.81 33.31 -21.85
N GLU A 685 7.58 32.71 -20.69
CA GLU A 685 8.23 33.07 -19.43
C GLU A 685 9.35 32.07 -19.10
N PHE A 686 10.41 32.54 -18.43
CA PHE A 686 11.50 31.69 -17.96
C PHE A 686 11.03 30.75 -16.82
N ASN A 687 10.12 31.25 -16.00
CA ASN A 687 9.51 30.51 -14.92
C ASN A 687 8.00 30.74 -14.90
N PRO A 688 7.22 29.91 -15.63
CA PRO A 688 5.76 30.05 -15.71
C PRO A 688 5.07 29.98 -14.35
N MET A 689 5.63 29.22 -13.40
CA MET A 689 5.06 29.06 -12.04
C MET A 689 5.01 30.36 -11.25
N LEU A 690 5.97 31.27 -11.48
CA LEU A 690 6.11 32.56 -10.78
C LEU A 690 5.74 33.75 -11.66
N GLY A 691 5.19 33.50 -12.83
CA GLY A 691 4.96 34.47 -13.88
C GLY A 691 3.58 35.17 -13.87
N HIS A 692 3.16 35.56 -15.06
CA HIS A 692 1.91 36.28 -15.33
C HIS A 692 0.74 35.29 -15.46
N ARG A 693 0.23 34.85 -14.33
CA ARG A 693 -0.86 33.87 -14.22
C ARG A 693 -1.83 34.25 -13.09
N GLY A 694 -2.96 33.54 -12.97
CA GLY A 694 -3.92 33.67 -11.88
C GLY A 694 -4.47 35.10 -11.74
N CYS A 695 -4.54 35.64 -10.50
CA CYS A 695 -5.04 36.97 -10.23
C CYS A 695 -4.23 38.07 -10.94
N ARG A 696 -2.94 37.87 -11.18
CA ARG A 696 -2.08 38.82 -11.90
C ARG A 696 -2.55 39.02 -13.34
N LEU A 697 -2.93 37.90 -13.99
CA LEU A 697 -3.52 37.93 -15.32
C LEU A 697 -4.90 38.59 -15.29
N GLY A 698 -5.75 38.26 -14.30
CA GLY A 698 -7.06 38.88 -14.15
C GLY A 698 -7.05 40.37 -13.83
N ILE A 699 -5.99 40.88 -13.18
CA ILE A 699 -5.79 42.31 -12.94
C ILE A 699 -5.36 43.03 -14.25
N THR A 700 -4.51 42.37 -15.04
CA THR A 700 -4.00 42.97 -16.29
C THR A 700 -5.00 42.90 -17.45
N TYR A 701 -5.82 41.82 -17.46
CA TYR A 701 -6.87 41.59 -18.45
C TYR A 701 -8.22 41.30 -17.77
N PRO A 702 -8.85 42.30 -17.10
CA PRO A 702 -10.07 42.10 -16.32
C PRO A 702 -11.23 41.54 -17.13
N GLU A 703 -11.27 41.82 -18.44
CA GLU A 703 -12.29 41.30 -19.36
C GLU A 703 -12.33 39.78 -19.47
N VAL A 704 -11.22 39.10 -19.17
CA VAL A 704 -11.19 37.62 -19.11
C VAL A 704 -11.98 37.12 -17.90
N ILE A 705 -11.81 37.75 -16.76
CA ILE A 705 -12.53 37.39 -15.52
C ILE A 705 -13.99 37.84 -15.62
N GLU A 706 -14.29 39.00 -16.22
CA GLU A 706 -15.66 39.43 -16.52
C GLU A 706 -16.41 38.38 -17.34
N MET A 707 -15.79 37.86 -18.40
CA MET A 707 -16.39 36.81 -19.22
C MET A 707 -16.61 35.52 -18.45
N GLN A 708 -15.60 35.05 -17.69
CA GLN A 708 -15.73 33.80 -16.91
C GLN A 708 -16.80 33.91 -15.84
N ALA A 709 -16.78 34.98 -15.04
CA ALA A 709 -17.81 35.23 -14.02
C ALA A 709 -19.20 35.39 -14.67
N GLY A 710 -19.31 36.11 -15.78
CA GLY A 710 -20.54 36.22 -16.54
C GLY A 710 -21.09 34.86 -16.99
N ALA A 711 -20.24 33.99 -17.52
CA ALA A 711 -20.63 32.63 -17.93
C ALA A 711 -21.11 31.79 -16.74
N ILE A 712 -20.40 31.84 -15.60
CA ILE A 712 -20.77 31.13 -14.37
C ILE A 712 -22.14 31.58 -13.87
N PHE A 713 -22.37 32.88 -13.73
CA PHE A 713 -23.61 33.41 -13.16
C PHE A 713 -24.79 33.35 -14.15
N GLU A 714 -24.57 33.47 -15.46
CA GLU A 714 -25.62 33.21 -16.45
C GLU A 714 -26.09 31.74 -16.38
N ALA A 715 -25.16 30.78 -16.27
CA ALA A 715 -25.45 29.36 -16.08
C ALA A 715 -26.23 29.11 -14.78
N ALA A 716 -25.76 29.69 -13.68
CA ALA A 716 -26.40 29.56 -12.37
C ALA A 716 -27.84 30.12 -12.41
N CYS A 717 -28.03 31.33 -12.97
CA CYS A 717 -29.33 31.94 -13.13
C CYS A 717 -30.27 31.11 -14.00
N GLN A 718 -29.76 30.45 -15.04
CA GLN A 718 -30.54 29.58 -15.89
C GLN A 718 -31.05 28.35 -15.11
N VAL A 719 -30.21 27.69 -14.34
CA VAL A 719 -30.60 26.55 -13.51
C VAL A 719 -31.65 26.95 -12.46
N VAL A 720 -31.50 28.11 -11.84
CA VAL A 720 -32.48 28.64 -10.85
C VAL A 720 -33.84 28.93 -11.55
N LYS A 721 -33.85 29.50 -12.75
CA LYS A 721 -35.08 29.70 -13.53
C LYS A 721 -35.82 28.40 -13.84
N GLU A 722 -35.07 27.32 -14.04
CA GLU A 722 -35.62 25.98 -14.28
C GLU A 722 -36.08 25.29 -12.98
N GLY A 723 -36.02 25.98 -11.84
CA GLY A 723 -36.44 25.45 -10.53
C GLY A 723 -35.36 24.64 -9.79
N GLY A 724 -34.11 24.59 -10.31
CA GLY A 724 -32.99 23.97 -9.67
C GLY A 724 -32.39 24.83 -8.56
N ARG A 725 -31.50 24.23 -7.76
CA ARG A 725 -30.69 24.93 -6.75
C ARG A 725 -29.24 24.91 -7.17
N VAL A 726 -28.51 26.00 -6.94
CA VAL A 726 -27.09 26.12 -7.20
C VAL A 726 -26.42 26.91 -6.08
N TYR A 727 -25.15 26.59 -5.83
CA TYR A 727 -24.32 27.35 -4.90
C TYR A 727 -22.90 27.49 -5.49
N PRO A 728 -22.67 28.50 -6.38
CA PRO A 728 -21.36 28.78 -6.92
C PRO A 728 -20.43 29.37 -5.86
N GLU A 729 -19.22 28.86 -5.79
CA GLU A 729 -18.12 29.40 -4.99
C GLU A 729 -16.99 29.80 -5.94
N ILE A 730 -16.74 31.11 -6.09
CA ILE A 730 -15.73 31.59 -7.04
C ILE A 730 -14.40 31.75 -6.33
N MET A 731 -13.38 31.06 -6.81
CA MET A 731 -12.07 31.00 -6.19
C MET A 731 -11.02 31.72 -7.03
N VAL A 732 -10.40 32.76 -6.46
CA VAL A 732 -9.33 33.52 -7.11
C VAL A 732 -7.98 32.85 -6.80
N PRO A 733 -7.21 32.40 -7.80
CA PRO A 733 -5.89 31.80 -7.60
C PRO A 733 -4.77 32.83 -7.42
N LEU A 734 -3.65 32.42 -6.82
CA LEU A 734 -2.36 33.12 -6.72
C LEU A 734 -2.43 34.48 -6.01
N VAL A 735 -3.42 34.71 -5.18
CA VAL A 735 -3.51 35.93 -4.38
C VAL A 735 -2.36 35.98 -3.38
N GLY A 736 -1.60 37.08 -3.42
CA GLY A 736 -0.51 37.36 -2.48
C GLY A 736 -0.78 38.56 -1.58
N ALA A 737 -1.75 39.43 -1.93
CA ALA A 737 -2.12 40.61 -1.17
C ALA A 737 -3.64 40.77 -1.14
N ALA A 738 -4.16 41.41 -0.09
CA ALA A 738 -5.59 41.66 0.06
C ALA A 738 -6.15 42.55 -1.08
N GLU A 739 -5.38 43.50 -1.57
CA GLU A 739 -5.76 44.40 -2.64
C GLU A 739 -5.90 43.66 -4.00
N GLU A 740 -5.11 42.62 -4.23
CA GLU A 740 -5.26 41.78 -5.44
C GLU A 740 -6.60 41.03 -5.40
N PHE A 741 -6.93 40.49 -4.23
CA PHE A 741 -8.21 39.81 -4.03
C PHE A 741 -9.40 40.77 -4.14
N GLU A 742 -9.32 41.92 -3.53
CA GLU A 742 -10.38 42.94 -3.56
C GLU A 742 -10.67 43.41 -4.98
N ASN A 743 -9.62 43.68 -5.80
CA ASN A 743 -9.75 44.02 -7.22
C ASN A 743 -10.53 42.96 -7.98
N GLN A 744 -10.12 41.67 -7.85
CA GLN A 744 -10.78 40.57 -8.54
C GLN A 744 -12.20 40.31 -8.05
N LYS A 745 -12.43 40.42 -6.74
CA LYS A 745 -13.78 40.32 -6.13
C LYS A 745 -14.74 41.36 -6.70
N GLN A 746 -14.32 42.61 -6.88
CA GLN A 746 -15.14 43.67 -7.47
C GLN A 746 -15.58 43.30 -8.89
N VAL A 747 -14.67 42.78 -9.72
CA VAL A 747 -14.99 42.33 -11.10
C VAL A 747 -16.02 41.19 -11.06
N ILE A 748 -15.81 40.18 -10.21
CA ILE A 748 -16.68 39.03 -10.07
C ILE A 748 -18.08 39.41 -9.59
N VAL A 749 -18.16 40.24 -8.54
CA VAL A 749 -19.42 40.68 -7.96
C VAL A 749 -20.24 41.50 -8.96
N LYS A 750 -19.59 42.41 -9.69
CA LYS A 750 -20.25 43.19 -10.76
C LYS A 750 -20.85 42.26 -11.82
N ALA A 751 -20.08 41.31 -12.32
CA ALA A 751 -20.57 40.37 -13.33
C ALA A 751 -21.73 39.47 -12.78
N ALA A 752 -21.69 39.11 -11.50
CA ALA A 752 -22.77 38.38 -10.83
C ALA A 752 -24.07 39.22 -10.76
N GLU A 753 -23.95 40.49 -10.35
CA GLU A 753 -25.09 41.42 -10.27
C GLU A 753 -25.72 41.67 -11.62
N GLU A 754 -24.91 41.91 -12.66
CA GLU A 754 -25.38 42.09 -14.03
C GLU A 754 -26.12 40.84 -14.57
N ALA A 755 -25.58 39.64 -14.32
CA ALA A 755 -26.23 38.39 -14.72
C ALA A 755 -27.55 38.15 -13.96
N MET A 756 -27.60 38.38 -12.66
CA MET A 756 -28.81 38.23 -11.82
C MET A 756 -29.89 39.27 -12.21
N GLU A 757 -29.52 40.51 -12.51
CA GLU A 757 -30.42 41.52 -12.99
C GLU A 757 -31.00 41.19 -14.37
N LYS A 758 -30.13 40.80 -15.31
CA LYS A 758 -30.51 40.36 -16.65
C LYS A 758 -31.52 39.20 -16.62
N HIS A 759 -31.29 38.24 -15.77
CA HIS A 759 -32.11 37.06 -15.62
C HIS A 759 -33.29 37.20 -14.67
N LYS A 760 -33.33 38.27 -13.85
CA LYS A 760 -34.35 38.55 -12.83
C LYS A 760 -34.47 37.45 -11.78
N VAL A 761 -33.38 36.90 -11.37
CA VAL A 761 -33.28 35.85 -10.32
C VAL A 761 -32.13 36.17 -9.37
N LYS A 762 -32.22 35.66 -8.14
CA LYS A 762 -31.15 35.75 -7.16
C LYS A 762 -30.51 34.39 -6.97
N CYS A 763 -29.19 34.33 -7.00
CA CYS A 763 -28.38 33.15 -6.68
C CYS A 763 -27.58 33.46 -5.41
N GLU A 764 -27.57 32.53 -4.47
CA GLU A 764 -26.60 32.59 -3.36
C GLU A 764 -25.25 32.13 -3.89
N TYR A 765 -24.19 32.86 -3.54
CA TYR A 765 -22.82 32.53 -3.96
C TYR A 765 -21.83 33.03 -2.91
N SER A 766 -20.58 32.58 -3.03
CA SER A 766 -19.46 33.12 -2.24
C SER A 766 -18.24 33.37 -3.10
N VAL A 767 -17.41 34.35 -2.70
CA VAL A 767 -16.13 34.67 -3.36
C VAL A 767 -15.01 34.46 -2.36
N GLY A 768 -14.07 33.62 -2.68
CA GLY A 768 -12.92 33.30 -1.85
C GLY A 768 -11.63 33.16 -2.65
N THR A 769 -10.59 32.71 -2.00
CA THR A 769 -9.28 32.60 -2.63
C THR A 769 -8.59 31.28 -2.34
N MET A 770 -7.66 30.92 -3.22
CA MET A 770 -6.70 29.87 -2.99
C MET A 770 -5.53 30.42 -2.17
N ILE A 771 -5.22 29.76 -1.06
CA ILE A 771 -4.00 30.00 -0.28
C ILE A 771 -2.94 29.02 -0.79
N GLU A 772 -2.04 29.52 -1.61
CA GLU A 772 -1.08 28.69 -2.32
C GLU A 772 0.32 29.28 -2.45
N ILE A 773 0.52 30.47 -1.90
CA ILE A 773 1.84 31.08 -1.75
C ILE A 773 2.09 31.45 -0.28
N PRO A 774 3.35 31.33 0.19
CA PRO A 774 3.68 31.56 1.60
C PRO A 774 3.25 32.93 2.11
N ARG A 775 3.34 33.98 1.30
CA ARG A 775 2.91 35.33 1.67
C ARG A 775 1.42 35.38 2.02
N ALA A 776 0.57 34.73 1.20
CA ALA A 776 -0.87 34.67 1.47
C ALA A 776 -1.18 33.97 2.80
N ALA A 777 -0.46 32.89 3.10
CA ALA A 777 -0.61 32.19 4.37
C ALA A 777 -0.23 33.08 5.58
N ILE A 778 0.86 33.82 5.46
CA ILE A 778 1.36 34.71 6.52
C ILE A 778 0.44 35.93 6.73
N THR A 779 -0.20 36.44 5.68
CA THR A 779 -1.11 37.63 5.74
C THR A 779 -2.58 37.26 5.59
N ALA A 780 -2.94 36.04 5.99
CA ALA A 780 -4.29 35.50 5.85
C ALA A 780 -5.35 36.27 6.59
N ASP A 781 -5.00 36.92 7.71
CA ASP A 781 -5.87 37.84 8.48
C ASP A 781 -6.35 39.06 7.66
N GLU A 782 -5.49 39.60 6.78
CA GLU A 782 -5.86 40.74 5.92
C GLU A 782 -6.78 40.28 4.78
N ILE A 783 -6.44 39.16 4.15
CA ILE A 783 -7.22 38.59 3.05
C ILE A 783 -8.60 38.14 3.52
N ALA A 784 -8.71 37.56 4.73
CA ALA A 784 -9.95 37.07 5.31
C ALA A 784 -10.99 38.17 5.58
N LYS A 785 -10.58 39.43 5.68
CA LYS A 785 -11.54 40.55 5.81
C LYS A 785 -12.46 40.66 4.60
N GLN A 786 -11.95 40.27 3.41
CA GLN A 786 -12.67 40.33 2.14
C GLN A 786 -13.14 38.99 1.65
N ALA A 787 -12.35 37.88 1.85
CA ALA A 787 -12.65 36.56 1.38
C ALA A 787 -13.68 35.86 2.27
N GLU A 788 -14.59 35.11 1.63
CA GLU A 788 -15.68 34.38 2.32
C GLU A 788 -15.31 32.92 2.56
N PHE A 789 -14.28 32.40 1.85
CA PHE A 789 -13.69 31.12 2.10
C PHE A 789 -12.22 31.08 1.65
N PHE A 790 -11.48 30.13 2.21
CA PHE A 790 -10.13 29.76 1.77
C PHE A 790 -10.10 28.32 1.28
N SER A 791 -9.28 28.04 0.28
CA SER A 791 -8.91 26.68 -0.13
C SER A 791 -7.40 26.59 -0.30
N PHE A 792 -6.75 25.65 0.39
CA PHE A 792 -5.31 25.45 0.23
C PHE A 792 -5.00 24.78 -1.10
N GLY A 793 -4.24 25.48 -1.97
CA GLY A 793 -3.62 24.95 -3.18
C GLY A 793 -2.25 24.37 -2.83
N THR A 794 -2.24 23.21 -2.18
CA THR A 794 -1.00 22.66 -1.60
C THR A 794 0.04 22.23 -2.62
N ASN A 795 -0.31 22.09 -3.89
CA ASN A 795 0.69 21.84 -4.94
C ASN A 795 1.63 23.04 -5.06
N ASP A 796 1.06 24.24 -5.28
CA ASP A 796 1.84 25.48 -5.43
C ASP A 796 2.43 25.93 -4.08
N LEU A 797 1.71 25.76 -2.98
CA LEU A 797 2.24 26.08 -1.65
C LEU A 797 3.48 25.25 -1.32
N THR A 798 3.47 23.95 -1.66
CA THR A 798 4.64 23.07 -1.48
C THR A 798 5.80 23.52 -2.39
N GLN A 799 5.54 23.74 -3.69
CA GLN A 799 6.57 24.19 -4.63
C GLN A 799 7.24 25.48 -4.17
N THR A 800 6.45 26.46 -3.75
CA THR A 800 6.96 27.77 -3.35
C THR A 800 7.64 27.76 -1.99
N THR A 801 7.21 26.91 -1.07
CA THR A 801 7.82 26.76 0.26
C THR A 801 9.17 26.06 0.17
N TYR A 802 9.26 24.96 -0.61
CA TYR A 802 10.51 24.25 -0.84
C TYR A 802 11.42 24.92 -1.89
N GLY A 803 10.89 25.80 -2.74
CA GLY A 803 11.61 26.32 -3.89
C GLY A 803 11.95 25.26 -4.94
N ILE A 804 11.07 24.27 -5.12
CA ILE A 804 11.26 23.11 -6.01
C ILE A 804 10.09 23.01 -6.96
N SER A 805 10.39 22.88 -8.26
CA SER A 805 9.38 22.51 -9.25
C SER A 805 9.00 21.02 -9.08
N ARG A 806 7.70 20.74 -9.06
CA ARG A 806 7.19 19.38 -8.97
C ARG A 806 7.64 18.52 -10.13
N ASP A 807 7.63 19.09 -11.34
CA ASP A 807 7.90 18.36 -12.58
C ASP A 807 9.40 18.11 -12.76
N ASP A 808 10.25 19.08 -12.38
CA ASP A 808 11.69 18.98 -12.48
C ASP A 808 12.33 18.22 -11.30
N GLY A 809 11.61 18.10 -10.18
CA GLY A 809 12.12 17.54 -8.93
C GLY A 809 12.19 16.02 -8.87
N VAL A 810 11.52 15.30 -9.76
CA VAL A 810 11.31 13.84 -9.66
C VAL A 810 12.63 13.06 -9.47
N GLY A 811 13.68 13.38 -10.23
CA GLY A 811 14.96 12.67 -10.16
C GLY A 811 15.66 12.76 -8.80
N PHE A 812 15.80 13.97 -8.26
CA PHE A 812 16.51 14.15 -6.99
C PHE A 812 15.63 13.87 -5.76
N ILE A 813 14.31 14.02 -5.85
CA ILE A 813 13.38 13.66 -4.77
C ILE A 813 13.50 12.17 -4.44
N ASN A 814 13.53 11.29 -5.45
CA ASN A 814 13.73 9.87 -5.25
C ASN A 814 15.07 9.58 -4.55
N HIS A 815 16.14 10.28 -4.94
CA HIS A 815 17.43 10.16 -4.28
C HIS A 815 17.36 10.56 -2.79
N TYR A 816 16.63 11.64 -2.46
CA TYR A 816 16.44 12.10 -1.07
C TYR A 816 15.66 11.08 -0.22
N LEU A 817 14.64 10.46 -0.79
CA LEU A 817 13.87 9.42 -0.12
C LEU A 817 14.71 8.16 0.15
N VAL A 818 15.44 7.69 -0.86
CA VAL A 818 16.32 6.50 -0.72
C VAL A 818 17.41 6.72 0.34
N HIS A 819 17.96 7.93 0.43
CA HIS A 819 19.00 8.25 1.42
C HIS A 819 18.45 8.71 2.77
N GLY A 820 17.11 8.75 2.93
CA GLY A 820 16.47 9.14 4.18
C GLY A 820 16.67 10.63 4.55
N ILE A 821 16.98 11.48 3.56
CA ILE A 821 17.07 12.94 3.74
C ILE A 821 15.66 13.49 4.00
N TRP A 822 14.68 13.01 3.23
CA TRP A 822 13.27 13.23 3.50
C TRP A 822 12.61 11.93 3.90
N LYS A 823 11.68 12.02 4.83
CA LYS A 823 10.89 10.90 5.28
C LYS A 823 9.84 10.49 4.25
N ASP A 824 9.19 11.48 3.67
CA ASP A 824 8.10 11.32 2.70
C ASP A 824 8.30 12.28 1.52
N ASN A 825 7.68 11.96 0.39
CA ASN A 825 7.62 12.88 -0.73
C ASN A 825 6.63 14.02 -0.39
N PRO A 826 7.09 15.30 -0.31
CA PRO A 826 6.25 16.41 0.09
C PRO A 826 5.15 16.76 -0.93
N PHE A 827 5.19 16.18 -2.13
CA PHE A 827 4.12 16.28 -3.13
C PHE A 827 3.07 15.15 -3.03
N MET A 828 3.29 14.15 -2.16
CA MET A 828 2.33 13.07 -1.92
C MET A 828 1.64 13.20 -0.56
N THR A 829 2.42 13.54 0.48
CA THR A 829 1.93 13.77 1.84
C THR A 829 2.36 15.16 2.29
N VAL A 830 1.45 15.92 2.91
CA VAL A 830 1.74 17.27 3.41
C VAL A 830 2.94 17.24 4.37
N ASP A 831 3.94 18.04 4.07
CA ASP A 831 5.01 18.36 4.99
C ASP A 831 4.46 19.19 6.17
N GLN A 832 4.35 18.53 7.33
CA GLN A 832 3.71 19.14 8.49
C GLN A 832 4.56 20.21 9.18
N ASP A 833 5.89 20.15 9.02
CA ASP A 833 6.83 21.05 9.70
C ASP A 833 7.01 22.40 8.97
N GLY A 834 6.96 22.41 7.64
CA GLY A 834 7.11 23.63 6.84
C GLY A 834 5.77 24.09 6.25
N VAL A 835 5.25 23.35 5.28
CA VAL A 835 3.97 23.70 4.59
C VAL A 835 2.81 23.67 5.58
N GLY A 836 2.79 22.69 6.48
CA GLY A 836 1.78 22.54 7.51
C GLY A 836 1.76 23.71 8.49
N GLU A 837 2.91 24.27 8.87
CA GLU A 837 2.96 25.47 9.71
C GLU A 837 2.33 26.69 9.01
N LEU A 838 2.60 26.87 7.73
CA LEU A 838 1.94 27.93 6.95
C LEU A 838 0.42 27.74 6.90
N MET A 839 -0.03 26.48 6.76
CA MET A 839 -1.46 26.16 6.79
C MET A 839 -2.07 26.49 8.17
N ARG A 840 -1.42 26.12 9.29
CA ARG A 840 -1.89 26.47 10.64
C ARG A 840 -2.01 27.98 10.81
N TRP A 841 -0.99 28.73 10.43
CA TRP A 841 -1.02 30.21 10.52
C TRP A 841 -2.16 30.80 9.70
N ALA A 842 -2.39 30.29 8.49
CA ALA A 842 -3.48 30.78 7.66
C ALA A 842 -4.87 30.47 8.27
N VAL A 843 -5.06 29.31 8.87
CA VAL A 843 -6.31 28.94 9.56
C VAL A 843 -6.52 29.83 10.78
N GLU A 844 -5.52 29.96 11.65
CA GLU A 844 -5.60 30.74 12.88
C GLU A 844 -5.87 32.23 12.59
N LYS A 845 -5.05 32.85 11.74
CA LYS A 845 -5.16 34.26 11.38
C LYS A 845 -6.45 34.54 10.61
N GLY A 846 -6.80 33.67 9.65
CA GLY A 846 -8.03 33.83 8.88
C GLY A 846 -9.27 33.85 9.79
N ARG A 847 -9.35 32.90 10.73
CA ARG A 847 -10.48 32.80 11.67
C ARG A 847 -10.44 33.87 12.78
N GLN A 848 -9.29 34.43 13.11
CA GLN A 848 -9.24 35.63 13.97
C GLN A 848 -9.94 36.81 13.32
N SER A 849 -9.80 37.00 12.01
CA SER A 849 -10.46 38.10 11.28
C SER A 849 -11.90 37.78 10.89
N ARG A 850 -12.19 36.54 10.59
CA ARG A 850 -13.51 36.01 10.19
C ARG A 850 -13.76 34.66 10.88
N PRO A 851 -14.45 34.62 12.02
CA PRO A 851 -14.67 33.39 12.80
C PRO A 851 -15.43 32.28 12.04
N ASP A 852 -16.31 32.66 11.12
CA ASP A 852 -17.09 31.77 10.26
C ASP A 852 -16.42 31.43 8.90
N LEU A 853 -15.14 31.77 8.73
CA LEU A 853 -14.39 31.54 7.52
C LEU A 853 -14.35 30.02 7.21
N LYS A 854 -14.95 29.65 6.09
CA LYS A 854 -14.90 28.28 5.60
C LYS A 854 -13.54 28.01 4.99
N ILE A 855 -12.89 26.94 5.41
CA ILE A 855 -11.52 26.60 4.97
C ILE A 855 -11.45 25.15 4.53
N GLY A 856 -10.90 24.91 3.34
CA GLY A 856 -10.68 23.57 2.81
C GLY A 856 -9.33 23.41 2.12
N ILE A 857 -9.14 22.26 1.51
CA ILE A 857 -7.96 21.92 0.70
C ILE A 857 -8.42 21.32 -0.63
N CYS A 858 -7.74 21.64 -1.71
CA CYS A 858 -8.03 21.11 -3.05
C CYS A 858 -6.80 20.61 -3.82
N GLY A 859 -5.61 20.66 -3.21
CA GLY A 859 -4.40 20.04 -3.78
C GLY A 859 -4.45 18.51 -3.73
N VAL A 860 -3.46 17.85 -4.32
CA VAL A 860 -3.36 16.38 -4.37
C VAL A 860 -3.40 15.71 -2.99
N HIS A 861 -2.95 16.42 -1.96
CA HIS A 861 -2.94 15.98 -0.56
C HIS A 861 -4.33 15.74 0.03
N GLY A 862 -5.39 16.32 -0.57
CA GLY A 862 -6.77 16.12 -0.12
C GLY A 862 -7.28 14.68 -0.22
N GLY A 863 -6.58 13.81 -0.94
CA GLY A 863 -6.86 12.37 -1.06
C GLY A 863 -5.93 11.46 -0.23
N ASP A 864 -4.86 11.99 0.35
CA ASP A 864 -3.92 11.22 1.17
C ASP A 864 -4.41 11.10 2.62
N PRO A 865 -4.59 9.89 3.16
CA PRO A 865 -5.10 9.68 4.53
C PRO A 865 -4.30 10.40 5.62
N ARG A 866 -2.96 10.48 5.51
CA ARG A 866 -2.12 11.18 6.51
C ARG A 866 -2.29 12.69 6.44
N SER A 867 -2.44 13.23 5.24
CA SER A 867 -2.73 14.64 5.03
C SER A 867 -4.14 15.01 5.49
N ILE A 868 -5.13 14.13 5.29
CA ILE A 868 -6.50 14.30 5.81
C ILE A 868 -6.50 14.33 7.33
N PHE A 869 -5.70 13.48 7.97
CA PHE A 869 -5.49 13.51 9.42
C PHE A 869 -4.99 14.88 9.87
N PHE A 870 -3.98 15.43 9.22
CA PHE A 870 -3.44 16.74 9.52
C PHE A 870 -4.48 17.85 9.28
N CYS A 871 -5.22 17.82 8.17
CA CYS A 871 -6.29 18.77 7.87
C CYS A 871 -7.38 18.79 8.96
N HIS A 872 -7.74 17.62 9.48
CA HIS A 872 -8.67 17.52 10.60
C HIS A 872 -8.11 18.17 11.88
N GLN A 873 -6.84 17.92 12.21
CA GLN A 873 -6.18 18.46 13.39
C GLN A 873 -6.12 20.00 13.40
N ILE A 874 -5.85 20.61 12.24
CA ILE A 874 -5.83 22.08 12.10
C ILE A 874 -7.22 22.68 11.91
N GLY A 875 -8.28 21.84 11.92
CA GLY A 875 -9.67 22.27 11.92
C GLY A 875 -10.20 22.73 10.57
N LEU A 876 -9.81 22.12 9.45
CA LEU A 876 -10.44 22.40 8.16
C LEU A 876 -11.91 21.94 8.15
N ASP A 877 -12.73 22.57 7.31
CA ASP A 877 -14.13 22.23 7.12
C ASP A 877 -14.32 21.10 6.09
N TYR A 878 -13.48 21.07 5.07
CA TYR A 878 -13.53 20.04 4.04
C TYR A 878 -12.17 19.70 3.43
N VAL A 879 -12.10 18.50 2.85
CA VAL A 879 -11.03 18.09 1.94
C VAL A 879 -11.62 17.83 0.56
N SER A 880 -10.85 18.11 -0.50
CA SER A 880 -11.24 17.85 -1.88
C SER A 880 -10.15 17.07 -2.60
N CYS A 881 -10.54 16.01 -3.30
CA CYS A 881 -9.64 15.07 -3.96
C CYS A 881 -10.21 14.62 -5.31
N SER A 882 -9.47 13.80 -6.06
CA SER A 882 -10.03 13.20 -7.28
C SER A 882 -11.27 12.33 -6.97
N ALA A 883 -12.17 12.16 -7.91
CA ALA A 883 -13.41 11.41 -7.70
C ALA A 883 -13.16 9.99 -7.13
N TYR A 884 -12.18 9.27 -7.64
CA TYR A 884 -11.83 7.93 -7.17
C TYR A 884 -11.24 7.89 -5.75
N GLN A 885 -10.72 9.00 -5.25
CA GLN A 885 -10.21 9.12 -3.87
C GLN A 885 -11.30 9.51 -2.85
N VAL A 886 -12.49 9.89 -3.29
CA VAL A 886 -13.60 10.26 -2.38
C VAL A 886 -13.92 9.16 -1.36
N PRO A 887 -14.03 7.87 -1.71
CA PRO A 887 -14.26 6.80 -0.74
C PRO A 887 -13.15 6.70 0.31
N ILE A 888 -11.90 6.84 -0.10
CA ILE A 888 -10.72 6.82 0.77
C ILE A 888 -10.77 7.98 1.75
N ALA A 889 -11.07 9.18 1.25
CA ALA A 889 -11.15 10.39 2.07
C ALA A 889 -12.30 10.31 3.10
N ARG A 890 -13.46 9.76 2.73
CA ARG A 890 -14.58 9.53 3.66
C ARG A 890 -14.19 8.62 4.81
N LEU A 891 -13.52 7.50 4.53
CA LEU A 891 -13.07 6.58 5.56
C LEU A 891 -11.96 7.20 6.42
N ALA A 892 -10.96 7.83 5.82
CA ALA A 892 -9.87 8.50 6.56
C ALA A 892 -10.42 9.59 7.51
N ALA A 893 -11.38 10.40 7.04
CA ALA A 893 -12.05 11.41 7.85
C ALA A 893 -12.84 10.81 9.03
N ALA A 894 -13.46 9.64 8.85
CA ALA A 894 -14.13 8.92 9.91
C ALA A 894 -13.14 8.36 10.94
N GLN A 895 -12.08 7.74 10.48
CA GLN A 895 -11.05 7.14 11.34
C GLN A 895 -10.38 8.16 12.24
N ILE A 896 -10.08 9.36 11.73
CA ILE A 896 -9.48 10.40 12.55
C ILE A 896 -10.48 10.93 13.61
N ALA A 897 -11.75 11.09 13.25
CA ALA A 897 -12.78 11.51 14.21
C ALA A 897 -12.95 10.47 15.35
N LEU A 898 -12.83 9.17 15.05
CA LEU A 898 -12.85 8.10 16.05
C LEU A 898 -11.60 8.15 16.95
N LYS A 899 -10.42 8.33 16.39
CA LYS A 899 -9.17 8.44 17.17
C LYS A 899 -9.20 9.65 18.13
N GLU A 900 -9.73 10.79 17.68
CA GLU A 900 -9.89 11.97 18.51
C GLU A 900 -10.81 11.70 19.70
N ARG A 901 -11.96 11.02 19.48
CA ARG A 901 -12.89 10.63 20.58
C ARG A 901 -12.21 9.71 21.60
N GLN A 902 -11.40 8.76 21.15
CA GLN A 902 -10.67 7.83 22.03
C GLN A 902 -9.59 8.54 22.86
N GLN A 903 -8.96 9.58 22.32
CA GLN A 903 -7.94 10.37 23.03
C GLN A 903 -8.57 11.42 23.98
N GLY A 904 -9.70 12.01 23.62
CA GLY A 904 -10.42 13.00 24.43
C GLY A 904 -11.23 12.40 25.59
N GLY A 905 -11.44 11.08 25.61
CA GLY A 905 -12.10 10.33 26.69
C GLY A 905 -11.15 9.82 27.78
N LYS A 906 -9.86 10.11 27.68
CA LYS A 906 -8.84 9.88 28.71
C LYS A 906 -8.49 11.22 29.37
#